data_12d7a9022d9f74e81229934514794704
#
_entry.id   12d7a9022d9f74e81229934514794704
#
_cell.length_a   1.000
_cell.length_b   1.000
_cell.length_c   1.000
_cell.angle_alpha   90.00
_cell.angle_beta   90.00
_cell.angle_gamma   90.00
#
_symmetry.space_group_name_H-M   'P 1'
#
loop_
_entity.id
_entity.type
_entity.pdbx_description
1 polymer ?
#
loop_
_entity_poly.entity_id
_entity_poly.type
_entity_poly.pdbx_seq_one_letter_code
_entity_poly.pdbx_strand_id
1 'polypeptide(L)'
;MGIYTNTNSAFPSQVVSDAEKASWEYGTQVAQAIEYEWFDQGRSGGNRYLTNWNNFHSLRLYARGEQPVQKYKDELSINGDLSYLNLDWKPVPILSKFVDIVVNGISQKSYDIKAYSQDPSSVKRRTEYASKLQEDMVAKEYLDNLKQTLGIDLHQSPSGITVPESKEELELHMQLSYKQSIEIAEEEAISTVFAQNKYDLVRRRLNMDLTTIGIAAGKTNFNTAEGITVDYVDPAYMVYSYTEDPNFEDIYYVGEVKSITIPELKKEFPGISEEELKRIQETPGNRQYITGWGNYDENTVQVMYFEYKTYHNQVFKIKQTDSGLLKALEKPDTFDPPENDNFERVSRSIEVLYTGAKVLGTNTILDWNLAENMSRPMADTTKVEMNYTICAPRMYKGRIESVVSKCIGFADMIQLTHLKLQQVMSRMVPDGVYLDMDGLAEVDLGNGTNYNPAEALNMYFQTGSIVGRSMTQDGDMNPGKVPIQELNSSSGLGKIQALIQTYQYYLQMIRDVTGLNEARDGSTQDKNSLVGLQKMAANASNVATRHIKQASLYLTLKLAENVSLKIADALHFPLTAESLKNSISTFNVETLQQVVDLNLYDFGIFLELEPDEEEKQLLEQNIQIALQSGGIDLDDAIDIRQVKNLKLANQMLKQKRATKDGGFKMGSHSNNEPHNHSPLSDEQKTKFESNQTEPNVFEY
;
A
#
# COMPACT_ATOMS: atom_id res chain seq x y z
N MET A 1 -7.28 -0.56 46.54
CA MET A 1 -7.95 0.63 45.98
C MET A 1 -6.91 1.70 45.82
N GLY A 2 -6.21 1.74 44.71
CA GLY A 2 -5.30 2.82 44.33
C GLY A 2 -6.15 4.02 43.91
N ILE A 3 -6.14 5.03 44.73
CA ILE A 3 -6.77 6.31 44.47
C ILE A 3 -5.95 6.94 43.32
N TYR A 4 -6.52 6.94 42.11
CA TYR A 4 -6.03 7.80 41.04
C TYR A 4 -6.25 9.25 41.46
N THR A 5 -5.28 9.81 42.16
CA THR A 5 -5.27 11.21 42.52
C THR A 5 -4.74 11.99 41.32
N ASN A 6 -5.64 12.74 40.72
CA ASN A 6 -5.35 13.87 39.82
C ASN A 6 -4.37 13.57 38.68
N THR A 7 -4.77 12.73 37.76
CA THR A 7 -4.06 12.60 36.49
C THR A 7 -4.22 13.88 35.70
N ASN A 8 -3.12 14.57 35.51
CA ASN A 8 -3.03 15.67 34.56
C ASN A 8 -3.30 15.10 33.17
N SER A 9 -4.52 15.25 32.69
CA SER A 9 -4.96 14.70 31.39
C SER A 9 -4.40 15.47 30.19
N ALA A 10 -3.63 16.51 30.44
CA ALA A 10 -3.03 17.35 29.42
C ALA A 10 -1.55 17.01 29.23
N PHE A 11 -1.08 17.10 27.99
CA PHE A 11 0.35 17.00 27.69
C PHE A 11 1.11 18.11 28.45
N PRO A 12 2.33 17.81 28.93
CA PRO A 12 3.15 18.81 29.62
C PRO A 12 3.53 19.94 28.67
N SER A 13 3.87 21.10 29.25
CA SER A 13 4.27 22.27 28.46
C SER A 13 5.54 21.99 27.67
N GLN A 14 5.55 22.39 26.40
CA GLN A 14 6.73 22.27 25.52
C GLN A 14 7.71 23.45 25.67
N VAL A 15 7.34 24.47 26.42
CA VAL A 15 8.15 25.70 26.62
C VAL A 15 9.15 25.57 27.78
N VAL A 16 9.18 24.42 28.45
CA VAL A 16 10.12 24.13 29.55
C VAL A 16 11.55 23.93 29.04
N SER A 17 12.53 23.99 29.95
CA SER A 17 13.95 23.79 29.62
C SER A 17 14.22 22.39 29.04
N ASP A 18 15.28 22.26 28.25
CA ASP A 18 15.67 20.98 27.63
C ASP A 18 16.02 19.93 28.71
N ALA A 19 16.61 20.37 29.87
CA ALA A 19 16.89 19.51 31.00
C ALA A 19 15.62 18.98 31.69
N GLU A 20 14.56 19.79 31.74
CA GLU A 20 13.27 19.38 32.30
C GLU A 20 12.57 18.38 31.36
N LYS A 21 12.63 18.59 30.02
CA LYS A 21 12.10 17.64 29.03
C LYS A 21 12.80 16.27 29.09
N ALA A 22 14.09 16.25 29.41
CA ALA A 22 14.85 15.01 29.59
C ALA A 22 14.54 14.30 30.94
N SER A 23 13.78 14.93 31.83
CA SER A 23 13.47 14.34 33.15
C SER A 23 12.48 13.18 33.03
N TRP A 24 12.63 12.22 33.92
CA TRP A 24 11.72 11.07 34.03
C TRP A 24 10.27 11.47 34.36
N GLU A 25 10.12 12.56 35.09
CA GLU A 25 8.81 13.11 35.44
C GLU A 25 8.07 13.64 34.23
N TYR A 26 8.77 14.33 33.33
CA TYR A 26 8.21 14.80 32.08
C TYR A 26 7.78 13.64 31.18
N GLY A 27 8.63 12.61 31.05
CA GLY A 27 8.31 11.40 30.29
C GLY A 27 7.09 10.67 30.86
N THR A 28 6.96 10.62 32.17
CA THR A 28 5.80 10.03 32.84
C THR A 28 4.52 10.79 32.53
N GLN A 29 4.56 12.13 32.53
CA GLN A 29 3.40 12.96 32.18
C GLN A 29 3.00 12.78 30.70
N VAL A 30 3.96 12.73 29.78
CA VAL A 30 3.69 12.45 28.36
C VAL A 30 3.02 11.07 28.19
N ALA A 31 3.59 10.03 28.80
CA ALA A 31 3.07 8.68 28.70
C ALA A 31 1.66 8.55 29.32
N GLN A 32 1.40 9.24 30.43
CA GLN A 32 0.07 9.30 31.03
C GLN A 32 -0.93 10.06 30.18
N ALA A 33 -0.52 11.14 29.52
CA ALA A 33 -1.39 11.90 28.62
C ALA A 33 -1.81 11.06 27.40
N ILE A 34 -0.87 10.30 26.80
CA ILE A 34 -1.17 9.36 25.70
C ILE A 34 -2.13 8.25 26.19
N GLU A 35 -1.86 7.67 27.36
CA GLU A 35 -2.72 6.64 27.94
C GLU A 35 -4.12 7.17 28.20
N TYR A 36 -4.25 8.37 28.74
CA TYR A 36 -5.55 9.01 28.97
C TYR A 36 -6.31 9.25 27.65
N GLU A 37 -5.65 9.75 26.63
CA GLU A 37 -6.30 10.04 25.34
C GLU A 37 -6.83 8.78 24.66
N TRP A 38 -6.12 7.66 24.77
CA TRP A 38 -6.44 6.45 24.04
C TRP A 38 -7.21 5.39 24.83
N PHE A 39 -6.94 5.25 26.12
CA PHE A 39 -7.41 4.10 26.92
C PHE A 39 -8.39 4.48 28.01
N ASP A 40 -8.42 5.75 28.45
CA ASP A 40 -9.36 6.16 29.48
C ASP A 40 -10.75 6.40 28.89
N GLN A 41 -11.77 6.02 29.65
CA GLN A 41 -13.18 6.23 29.31
C GLN A 41 -13.61 7.68 29.60
N GLY A 42 -12.77 8.67 29.33
CA GLY A 42 -13.07 10.07 29.53
C GLY A 42 -14.39 10.49 28.88
N ARG A 43 -15.07 11.46 29.46
CA ARG A 43 -16.35 12.16 29.17
C ARG A 43 -17.07 11.95 27.81
N SER A 44 -16.50 11.29 26.82
CA SER A 44 -17.05 11.00 25.49
C SER A 44 -17.50 9.56 25.27
N GLY A 45 -17.50 8.71 26.28
CA GLY A 45 -18.24 7.44 26.23
C GLY A 45 -17.57 6.26 25.53
N GLY A 46 -16.24 6.22 25.38
CA GLY A 46 -15.62 5.03 24.82
C GLY A 46 -14.08 5.07 24.81
N ASN A 47 -13.48 3.94 25.08
CA ASN A 47 -12.05 3.70 24.90
C ASN A 47 -11.71 3.75 23.38
N ARG A 48 -11.00 4.77 22.95
CA ARG A 48 -10.64 5.00 21.54
C ARG A 48 -9.85 3.84 20.96
N TYR A 49 -8.92 3.29 21.76
CA TYR A 49 -8.10 2.16 21.35
C TYR A 49 -8.94 0.92 21.05
N LEU A 50 -9.81 0.51 21.96
CA LEU A 50 -10.70 -0.64 21.78
C LEU A 50 -11.69 -0.43 20.62
N THR A 51 -12.18 0.78 20.45
CA THR A 51 -13.10 1.11 19.34
C THR A 51 -12.39 0.94 18.00
N ASN A 52 -11.16 1.47 17.86
CA ASN A 52 -10.37 1.31 16.64
C ASN A 52 -9.99 -0.16 16.42
N TRP A 53 -9.55 -0.84 17.47
CA TRP A 53 -9.18 -2.24 17.39
C TRP A 53 -10.36 -3.12 16.93
N ASN A 54 -11.54 -2.95 17.55
CA ASN A 54 -12.74 -3.68 17.18
C ASN A 54 -13.18 -3.40 15.74
N ASN A 55 -13.07 -2.13 15.30
CA ASN A 55 -13.41 -1.75 13.95
C ASN A 55 -12.46 -2.41 12.93
N PHE A 56 -11.14 -2.30 13.14
CA PHE A 56 -10.16 -2.91 12.25
C PHE A 56 -10.25 -4.44 12.23
N HIS A 57 -10.45 -5.05 13.41
CA HIS A 57 -10.65 -6.49 13.50
C HIS A 57 -11.91 -6.94 12.75
N SER A 58 -13.02 -6.23 12.91
CA SER A 58 -14.25 -6.51 12.18
C SER A 58 -14.04 -6.43 10.67
N LEU A 59 -13.37 -5.37 10.17
CA LEU A 59 -13.06 -5.21 8.74
C LEU A 59 -12.22 -6.37 8.20
N ARG A 60 -11.22 -6.83 8.96
CA ARG A 60 -10.41 -7.99 8.60
C ARG A 60 -11.21 -9.29 8.56
N LEU A 61 -12.14 -9.50 9.50
CA LEU A 61 -13.04 -10.65 9.46
C LEU A 61 -13.95 -10.62 8.22
N TYR A 62 -14.48 -9.45 7.85
CA TYR A 62 -15.25 -9.30 6.61
C TYR A 62 -14.43 -9.59 5.36
N ALA A 63 -13.19 -9.11 5.32
CA ALA A 63 -12.28 -9.37 4.21
C ALA A 63 -11.97 -10.86 4.03
N ARG A 64 -11.95 -11.63 5.13
CA ARG A 64 -11.71 -13.09 5.14
C ARG A 64 -12.98 -13.91 4.94
N GLY A 65 -14.17 -13.30 5.05
CA GLY A 65 -15.43 -14.01 5.06
C GLY A 65 -15.67 -14.79 6.37
N GLU A 66 -15.17 -14.29 7.48
CA GLU A 66 -15.30 -14.86 8.82
C GLU A 66 -16.10 -13.91 9.75
N GLN A 67 -16.93 -13.05 9.18
CA GLN A 67 -17.72 -12.09 9.94
C GLN A 67 -18.66 -12.76 10.94
N PRO A 68 -18.97 -12.10 12.08
CA PRO A 68 -19.85 -12.65 13.10
C PRO A 68 -21.26 -12.94 12.55
N VAL A 69 -21.74 -14.15 12.77
CA VAL A 69 -23.04 -14.61 12.26
C VAL A 69 -24.20 -14.25 13.18
N GLN A 70 -23.93 -13.76 14.39
CA GLN A 70 -24.95 -13.50 15.39
C GLN A 70 -26.01 -12.50 14.88
N LYS A 71 -25.60 -11.44 14.20
CA LYS A 71 -26.52 -10.46 13.61
C LYS A 71 -27.51 -11.06 12.60
N TYR A 72 -27.08 -12.06 11.82
CA TYR A 72 -27.97 -12.75 10.88
C TYR A 72 -28.94 -13.68 11.60
N LYS A 73 -28.49 -14.29 12.71
CA LYS A 73 -29.35 -15.08 13.58
C LYS A 73 -30.41 -14.22 14.23
N ASP A 74 -30.02 -13.06 14.72
CA ASP A 74 -30.95 -12.10 15.35
C ASP A 74 -31.99 -11.58 14.34
N GLU A 75 -31.58 -11.31 13.09
CA GLU A 75 -32.46 -10.85 12.00
C GLU A 75 -33.48 -11.93 11.56
N LEU A 76 -33.07 -13.20 11.55
CA LEU A 76 -33.91 -14.30 11.10
C LEU A 76 -34.66 -15.00 12.22
N SER A 77 -34.36 -14.69 13.48
CA SER A 77 -35.06 -15.26 14.64
C SER A 77 -36.48 -14.71 14.78
N ILE A 78 -37.37 -15.55 15.23
CA ILE A 78 -38.74 -15.15 15.65
C ILE A 78 -38.74 -15.21 17.17
N ASN A 79 -38.85 -14.09 17.86
CA ASN A 79 -38.80 -13.98 19.32
C ASN A 79 -37.58 -14.70 19.95
N GLY A 80 -36.43 -14.69 19.25
CA GLY A 80 -35.18 -15.34 19.69
C GLY A 80 -35.11 -16.85 19.44
N ASP A 81 -36.18 -17.44 18.88
CA ASP A 81 -36.19 -18.87 18.54
C ASP A 81 -35.69 -19.11 17.12
N LEU A 82 -34.72 -20.03 17.00
CA LEU A 82 -34.08 -20.48 15.74
C LEU A 82 -34.30 -21.98 15.48
N SER A 83 -35.04 -22.68 16.37
CA SER A 83 -35.20 -24.15 16.34
C SER A 83 -35.87 -24.66 15.05
N TYR A 84 -36.65 -23.80 14.38
CA TYR A 84 -37.34 -24.10 13.13
C TYR A 84 -36.47 -23.88 11.89
N LEU A 85 -35.21 -23.35 12.05
CA LEU A 85 -34.29 -23.07 10.95
C LEU A 85 -33.13 -24.06 10.98
N ASN A 86 -33.06 -24.90 9.97
CA ASN A 86 -31.90 -25.75 9.71
C ASN A 86 -31.08 -25.14 8.57
N LEU A 87 -30.22 -24.15 8.88
CA LEU A 87 -29.45 -23.40 7.91
C LEU A 87 -27.96 -23.55 8.17
N ASP A 88 -27.17 -23.53 7.10
CA ASP A 88 -25.73 -23.35 7.20
C ASP A 88 -25.41 -21.87 7.43
N TRP A 89 -24.99 -21.55 8.64
CA TRP A 89 -24.68 -20.19 9.08
C TRP A 89 -23.31 -19.71 8.62
N LYS A 90 -22.54 -20.54 7.93
CA LYS A 90 -21.20 -20.16 7.48
C LYS A 90 -21.28 -18.97 6.52
N PRO A 91 -20.50 -17.89 6.77
CA PRO A 91 -20.49 -16.72 5.90
C PRO A 91 -19.97 -17.02 4.50
N VAL A 92 -20.53 -16.35 3.51
CA VAL A 92 -20.05 -16.43 2.12
C VAL A 92 -18.89 -15.48 1.93
N PRO A 93 -17.66 -15.93 1.57
CA PRO A 93 -16.46 -15.12 1.51
C PRO A 93 -16.35 -14.29 0.22
N ILE A 94 -17.36 -13.45 -0.06
CA ILE A 94 -17.41 -12.67 -1.31
C ILE A 94 -16.35 -11.57 -1.36
N LEU A 95 -16.14 -10.85 -0.25
CA LEU A 95 -15.21 -9.73 -0.22
C LEU A 95 -13.76 -10.16 -0.36
N SER A 96 -13.39 -11.38 0.05
CA SER A 96 -12.02 -11.90 -0.09
C SER A 96 -11.53 -11.85 -1.53
N LYS A 97 -12.39 -12.24 -2.50
CA LYS A 97 -12.07 -12.17 -3.94
C LYS A 97 -11.70 -10.74 -4.36
N PHE A 98 -12.50 -9.75 -3.98
CA PHE A 98 -12.25 -8.35 -4.36
C PHE A 98 -10.99 -7.78 -3.70
N VAL A 99 -10.75 -8.13 -2.44
CA VAL A 99 -9.53 -7.74 -1.71
C VAL A 99 -8.30 -8.34 -2.39
N ASP A 100 -8.31 -9.63 -2.71
CA ASP A 100 -7.20 -10.32 -3.35
C ASP A 100 -6.88 -9.75 -4.75
N ILE A 101 -7.90 -9.38 -5.52
CA ILE A 101 -7.72 -8.73 -6.83
C ILE A 101 -6.97 -7.40 -6.68
N VAL A 102 -7.34 -6.58 -5.70
CA VAL A 102 -6.67 -5.29 -5.46
C VAL A 102 -5.25 -5.49 -4.97
N VAL A 103 -5.05 -6.32 -3.96
CA VAL A 103 -3.73 -6.57 -3.35
C VAL A 103 -2.76 -7.17 -4.35
N ASN A 104 -3.18 -8.21 -5.08
CA ASN A 104 -2.33 -8.85 -6.08
C ASN A 104 -2.06 -7.92 -7.28
N GLY A 105 -3.05 -7.14 -7.70
CA GLY A 105 -2.88 -6.17 -8.79
C GLY A 105 -1.89 -5.05 -8.46
N ILE A 106 -1.74 -4.68 -7.18
CA ILE A 106 -0.72 -3.72 -6.72
C ILE A 106 0.65 -4.39 -6.63
N SER A 107 0.70 -5.63 -6.15
CA SER A 107 1.95 -6.36 -5.92
C SER A 107 2.63 -6.81 -7.20
N GLN A 108 1.90 -6.93 -8.32
CA GLN A 108 2.47 -7.35 -9.61
C GLN A 108 3.45 -6.34 -10.23
N LYS A 109 3.36 -5.05 -9.86
CA LYS A 109 4.26 -4.05 -10.42
C LYS A 109 5.58 -4.03 -9.67
N SER A 110 6.64 -4.40 -10.36
CA SER A 110 8.00 -4.21 -9.92
C SER A 110 8.36 -2.72 -9.87
N TYR A 111 9.23 -2.36 -8.98
CA TYR A 111 9.82 -1.03 -8.89
C TYR A 111 11.31 -1.17 -8.62
N ASP A 112 12.08 -0.22 -9.11
CA ASP A 112 13.48 -0.07 -8.76
C ASP A 112 13.65 1.17 -7.90
N ILE A 113 14.49 1.07 -6.89
CA ILE A 113 14.89 2.20 -6.07
C ILE A 113 16.05 2.90 -6.76
N LYS A 114 15.92 4.20 -6.99
CA LYS A 114 16.94 5.05 -7.58
C LYS A 114 17.33 6.13 -6.60
N ALA A 115 18.64 6.33 -6.43
CA ALA A 115 19.18 7.39 -5.61
C ALA A 115 19.92 8.41 -6.49
N TYR A 116 19.71 9.68 -6.22
CA TYR A 116 20.41 10.79 -6.86
C TYR A 116 20.97 11.70 -5.79
N SER A 117 22.27 11.95 -5.87
CA SER A 117 22.93 12.86 -4.96
C SER A 117 22.57 14.32 -5.29
N GLN A 118 22.04 15.04 -4.31
CA GLN A 118 21.56 16.42 -4.44
C GLN A 118 22.51 17.44 -3.81
N ASP A 119 23.58 16.98 -3.16
CA ASP A 119 24.54 17.84 -2.51
C ASP A 119 25.31 18.73 -3.53
N PRO A 120 25.76 19.93 -3.14
CA PRO A 120 26.45 20.87 -4.03
C PRO A 120 27.71 20.31 -4.67
N SER A 121 28.45 19.43 -3.98
CA SER A 121 29.68 18.83 -4.49
C SER A 121 29.39 17.82 -5.61
N SER A 122 28.35 17.02 -5.47
CA SER A 122 27.92 16.05 -6.48
C SER A 122 27.30 16.72 -7.70
N VAL A 123 26.50 17.77 -7.48
CA VAL A 123 25.96 18.60 -8.56
C VAL A 123 27.12 19.25 -9.34
N LYS A 124 28.13 19.75 -8.65
CA LYS A 124 29.31 20.33 -9.28
C LYS A 124 30.06 19.28 -10.11
N ARG A 125 30.32 18.07 -9.58
CA ARG A 125 30.98 16.97 -10.31
C ARG A 125 30.16 16.57 -11.55
N ARG A 126 28.84 16.50 -11.44
CA ARG A 126 27.94 16.23 -12.58
C ARG A 126 28.06 17.29 -13.65
N THR A 127 28.06 18.57 -13.25
CA THR A 127 28.21 19.71 -14.16
C THR A 127 29.59 19.73 -14.82
N GLU A 128 30.65 19.47 -14.05
CA GLU A 128 32.03 19.38 -14.58
C GLU A 128 32.18 18.23 -15.57
N TYR A 129 31.59 17.09 -15.31
CA TYR A 129 31.58 15.95 -16.23
C TYR A 129 30.84 16.28 -17.53
N ALA A 130 29.64 16.87 -17.44
CA ALA A 130 28.89 17.31 -18.61
C ALA A 130 29.64 18.36 -19.43
N SER A 131 30.34 19.32 -18.75
CA SER A 131 31.15 20.31 -19.41
C SER A 131 32.35 19.69 -20.14
N LYS A 132 33.02 18.72 -19.52
CA LYS A 132 34.11 18.00 -20.18
C LYS A 132 33.65 17.23 -21.40
N LEU A 133 32.55 16.53 -21.33
CA LEU A 133 31.98 15.85 -22.49
C LEU A 133 31.57 16.83 -23.60
N GLN A 134 31.10 18.01 -23.25
CA GLN A 134 30.79 19.05 -24.22
C GLN A 134 32.05 19.63 -24.86
N GLU A 135 33.14 19.78 -24.11
CA GLU A 135 34.45 20.15 -24.62
C GLU A 135 35.00 19.06 -25.57
N ASP A 136 34.89 17.78 -25.18
CA ASP A 136 35.29 16.65 -26.00
C ASP A 136 34.47 16.54 -27.31
N MET A 137 33.17 16.85 -27.28
CA MET A 137 32.32 16.94 -28.49
C MET A 137 32.82 17.98 -29.47
N VAL A 138 33.12 19.18 -28.97
CA VAL A 138 33.67 20.28 -29.81
C VAL A 138 35.08 19.93 -30.31
N ALA A 139 35.91 19.33 -29.46
CA ALA A 139 37.24 18.88 -29.85
C ALA A 139 37.16 17.77 -30.91
N LYS A 140 36.25 16.81 -30.80
CA LYS A 140 36.02 15.75 -31.78
C LYS A 140 35.67 16.33 -33.14
N GLU A 141 34.72 17.25 -33.22
CA GLU A 141 34.31 17.91 -34.46
C GLU A 141 35.49 18.63 -35.13
N TYR A 142 36.34 19.31 -34.33
CA TYR A 142 37.52 19.99 -34.81
C TYR A 142 38.60 19.01 -35.27
N LEU A 143 38.84 17.93 -34.56
CA LEU A 143 39.84 16.91 -34.87
C LEU A 143 39.41 16.03 -36.07
N ASP A 144 38.13 15.76 -36.24
CA ASP A 144 37.58 15.08 -37.43
C ASP A 144 37.75 15.93 -38.69
N ASN A 145 37.57 17.25 -38.61
CA ASN A 145 37.88 18.18 -39.68
C ASN A 145 39.38 18.20 -40.01
N LEU A 146 40.24 18.14 -39.01
CA LEU A 146 41.68 18.02 -39.17
C LEU A 146 42.09 16.67 -39.77
N LYS A 147 41.47 15.57 -39.36
CA LYS A 147 41.66 14.23 -39.92
C LYS A 147 41.35 14.18 -41.42
N GLN A 148 40.21 14.81 -41.80
CA GLN A 148 39.86 14.94 -43.23
C GLN A 148 40.89 15.74 -44.02
N THR A 149 41.54 16.76 -43.39
CA THR A 149 42.47 17.64 -44.06
C THR A 149 43.90 17.10 -44.06
N LEU A 150 44.32 16.43 -43.01
CA LEU A 150 45.72 16.00 -42.81
C LEU A 150 45.91 14.47 -42.84
N GLY A 151 44.85 13.67 -42.84
CA GLY A 151 44.90 12.19 -42.90
C GLY A 151 45.48 11.51 -41.64
N ILE A 152 45.62 12.21 -40.54
CA ILE A 152 46.20 11.70 -39.30
C ILE A 152 45.10 11.57 -38.25
N ASP A 153 45.02 10.39 -37.66
CA ASP A 153 44.06 10.12 -36.54
C ASP A 153 44.69 10.55 -35.23
N LEU A 154 44.34 11.73 -34.76
CA LEU A 154 44.87 12.34 -33.53
C LEU A 154 43.97 12.16 -32.30
N HIS A 155 42.78 11.63 -32.49
CA HIS A 155 41.79 11.54 -31.40
C HIS A 155 41.79 10.12 -30.80
N GLN A 156 42.45 9.96 -29.67
CA GLN A 156 42.19 8.89 -28.73
C GLN A 156 41.45 9.51 -27.56
N SER A 157 40.14 9.20 -27.43
CA SER A 157 39.39 9.59 -26.26
C SER A 157 40.07 9.01 -24.99
N PRO A 158 40.45 9.81 -24.01
CA PRO A 158 41.14 9.33 -22.81
C PRO A 158 40.33 8.41 -21.95
N SER A 159 39.02 8.36 -22.15
CA SER A 159 38.05 7.68 -21.28
C SER A 159 37.47 6.38 -21.85
N GLY A 160 37.81 5.99 -23.10
CA GLY A 160 37.23 4.80 -23.74
C GLY A 160 35.72 4.86 -23.96
N ILE A 161 35.11 6.01 -23.70
CA ILE A 161 33.68 6.25 -23.84
C ILE A 161 33.41 6.83 -25.23
N THR A 162 32.36 6.38 -25.90
CA THR A 162 31.88 6.99 -27.14
C THR A 162 31.40 8.42 -26.84
N VAL A 163 32.15 9.42 -27.34
CA VAL A 163 31.77 10.83 -27.15
C VAL A 163 30.47 11.11 -27.88
N PRO A 164 29.46 11.71 -27.23
CA PRO A 164 28.19 12.07 -27.85
C PRO A 164 28.37 12.97 -29.08
N GLU A 165 27.56 12.82 -30.11
CA GLU A 165 27.67 13.61 -31.36
C GLU A 165 26.74 14.83 -31.36
N SER A 166 25.70 14.84 -30.51
CA SER A 166 24.74 15.91 -30.39
C SER A 166 24.46 16.27 -28.93
N LYS A 167 23.90 17.49 -28.70
CA LYS A 167 23.45 17.90 -27.37
C LYS A 167 22.36 16.98 -26.80
N GLU A 168 21.49 16.48 -27.68
CA GLU A 168 20.42 15.55 -27.31
C GLU A 168 21.02 14.22 -26.84
N GLU A 169 22.10 13.78 -27.47
CA GLU A 169 22.85 12.59 -27.09
C GLU A 169 23.59 12.78 -25.76
N LEU A 170 24.14 13.95 -25.53
CA LEU A 170 24.75 14.31 -24.26
C LEU A 170 23.71 14.28 -23.13
N GLU A 171 22.53 14.88 -23.34
CA GLU A 171 21.44 14.83 -22.36
C GLU A 171 20.98 13.39 -22.09
N LEU A 172 20.87 12.59 -23.13
CA LEU A 172 20.50 11.17 -23.01
C LEU A 172 21.58 10.38 -22.26
N HIS A 173 22.87 10.60 -22.57
CA HIS A 173 23.97 9.98 -21.85
C HIS A 173 23.99 10.37 -20.37
N MET A 174 23.75 11.65 -20.06
CA MET A 174 23.66 12.13 -18.67
C MET A 174 22.48 11.54 -17.90
N GLN A 175 21.39 11.18 -18.58
CA GLN A 175 20.21 10.57 -17.96
C GLN A 175 20.32 9.05 -17.82
N LEU A 176 20.96 8.37 -18.77
CA LEU A 176 20.98 6.91 -18.83
C LEU A 176 22.29 6.31 -18.29
N SER A 177 23.43 6.88 -18.71
CA SER A 177 24.73 6.26 -18.50
C SER A 177 25.52 6.92 -17.38
N TYR A 178 25.31 8.23 -17.16
CA TYR A 178 26.01 8.92 -16.09
C TYR A 178 25.36 8.64 -14.74
N LYS A 179 26.12 7.96 -13.89
CA LYS A 179 25.78 7.75 -12.49
C LYS A 179 27.04 7.86 -11.66
N GLN A 180 26.95 8.54 -10.53
CA GLN A 180 28.05 8.60 -9.60
C GLN A 180 28.15 7.24 -8.86
N SER A 181 29.38 6.80 -8.60
CA SER A 181 29.60 5.54 -7.87
C SER A 181 28.91 5.51 -6.51
N ILE A 182 28.79 6.66 -5.88
CA ILE A 182 28.11 6.83 -4.59
C ILE A 182 26.59 6.60 -4.70
N GLU A 183 25.96 7.03 -5.80
CA GLU A 183 24.54 6.81 -6.06
C GLU A 183 24.23 5.33 -6.27
N ILE A 184 25.11 4.64 -7.00
CA ILE A 184 25.00 3.19 -7.21
C ILE A 184 25.18 2.43 -5.89
N ALA A 185 26.17 2.83 -5.08
CA ALA A 185 26.42 2.22 -3.79
C ALA A 185 25.25 2.38 -2.82
N GLU A 186 24.62 3.56 -2.82
CA GLU A 186 23.44 3.83 -1.99
C GLU A 186 22.23 2.99 -2.45
N GLU A 187 21.96 2.88 -3.75
CA GLU A 187 20.90 2.03 -4.29
C GLU A 187 21.08 0.56 -3.92
N GLU A 188 22.32 0.06 -4.02
CA GLU A 188 22.64 -1.33 -3.66
C GLU A 188 22.50 -1.54 -2.14
N ALA A 189 22.89 -0.55 -1.33
CA ALA A 189 22.76 -0.61 0.12
C ALA A 189 21.28 -0.65 0.54
N ILE A 190 20.44 0.22 0.00
CA ILE A 190 18.99 0.23 0.29
C ILE A 190 18.37 -1.10 -0.15
N SER A 191 18.68 -1.58 -1.36
CA SER A 191 18.17 -2.85 -1.87
C SER A 191 18.59 -4.03 -1.00
N THR A 192 19.83 -4.02 -0.51
CA THR A 192 20.36 -5.03 0.41
C THR A 192 19.61 -5.03 1.75
N VAL A 193 19.38 -3.84 2.35
CA VAL A 193 18.63 -3.71 3.59
C VAL A 193 17.20 -4.23 3.39
N PHE A 194 16.54 -3.89 2.28
CA PHE A 194 15.20 -4.40 1.97
C PHE A 194 15.17 -5.92 1.79
N ALA A 195 16.17 -6.49 1.12
CA ALA A 195 16.29 -7.94 0.95
C ALA A 195 16.52 -8.66 2.29
N GLN A 196 17.41 -8.15 3.15
CA GLN A 196 17.67 -8.69 4.49
C GLN A 196 16.41 -8.70 5.36
N ASN A 197 15.63 -7.62 5.31
CA ASN A 197 14.37 -7.48 6.06
C ASN A 197 13.16 -8.14 5.37
N LYS A 198 13.36 -8.83 4.23
CA LYS A 198 12.27 -9.47 3.45
C LYS A 198 11.13 -8.49 3.19
N TYR A 199 11.47 -7.28 2.75
CA TYR A 199 10.52 -6.18 2.58
C TYR A 199 9.32 -6.52 1.69
N ASP A 200 9.47 -7.42 0.72
CA ASP A 200 8.35 -7.86 -0.13
C ASP A 200 7.20 -8.48 0.70
N LEU A 201 7.54 -9.22 1.77
CA LEU A 201 6.54 -9.77 2.68
C LEU A 201 5.87 -8.67 3.53
N VAL A 202 6.67 -7.71 3.99
CA VAL A 202 6.17 -6.52 4.72
C VAL A 202 5.24 -5.73 3.80
N ARG A 203 5.66 -5.43 2.58
CA ARG A 203 4.88 -4.70 1.57
C ARG A 203 3.55 -5.38 1.26
N ARG A 204 3.54 -6.71 1.15
CA ARG A 204 2.29 -7.46 0.94
C ARG A 204 1.30 -7.26 2.10
N ARG A 205 1.79 -7.25 3.34
CA ARG A 205 0.96 -6.95 4.54
C ARG A 205 0.45 -5.51 4.52
N LEU A 206 1.30 -4.54 4.20
CA LEU A 206 0.92 -3.13 4.04
C LEU A 206 -0.19 -2.96 3.00
N ASN A 207 -0.07 -3.61 1.83
CA ASN A 207 -1.08 -3.56 0.78
C ASN A 207 -2.40 -4.21 1.21
N MET A 208 -2.35 -5.30 1.99
CA MET A 208 -3.53 -5.93 2.55
C MET A 208 -4.26 -4.97 3.49
N ASP A 209 -3.53 -4.30 4.39
CA ASP A 209 -4.12 -3.36 5.34
C ASP A 209 -4.65 -2.09 4.66
N LEU A 210 -3.95 -1.52 3.69
CA LEU A 210 -4.47 -0.41 2.88
C LEU A 210 -5.79 -0.75 2.21
N THR A 211 -5.97 -2.00 1.78
CA THR A 211 -7.19 -2.43 1.11
C THR A 211 -8.30 -2.76 2.10
N THR A 212 -7.98 -3.44 3.21
CA THR A 212 -8.96 -3.97 4.18
C THR A 212 -9.39 -2.94 5.22
N ILE A 213 -8.43 -2.27 5.85
CA ILE A 213 -8.70 -1.31 6.94
C ILE A 213 -8.47 0.15 6.53
N GLY A 214 -7.82 0.39 5.37
CA GLY A 214 -7.62 1.73 4.81
C GLY A 214 -6.44 2.51 5.38
N ILE A 215 -5.63 1.91 6.24
CA ILE A 215 -4.42 2.46 6.84
C ILE A 215 -3.35 1.40 6.89
N ALA A 216 -2.11 1.76 6.64
CA ALA A 216 -0.96 0.88 6.82
C ALA A 216 0.19 1.62 7.48
N ALA A 217 1.01 0.89 8.22
CA ALA A 217 2.14 1.44 8.95
C ALA A 217 3.36 0.51 8.89
N GLY A 218 4.51 1.10 8.67
CA GLY A 218 5.81 0.45 8.78
C GLY A 218 6.71 1.22 9.73
N LYS A 219 7.73 0.56 10.25
CA LYS A 219 8.71 1.15 11.14
C LYS A 219 10.11 0.85 10.62
N THR A 220 10.96 1.86 10.61
CA THR A 220 12.39 1.69 10.38
C THR A 220 13.13 1.98 11.68
N ASN A 221 14.04 1.10 12.06
CA ASN A 221 14.84 1.30 13.26
C ASN A 221 16.30 0.95 12.95
N PHE A 222 17.21 1.50 13.74
CA PHE A 222 18.62 1.14 13.71
C PHE A 222 19.06 0.67 15.08
N ASN A 223 19.63 -0.51 15.12
CA ASN A 223 20.22 -1.11 16.33
C ASN A 223 21.61 -1.63 15.97
N THR A 224 22.58 -1.35 16.83
CA THR A 224 23.98 -1.80 16.63
C THR A 224 24.15 -3.31 16.60
N ALA A 225 23.20 -4.08 17.16
CA ALA A 225 23.22 -5.54 17.16
C ALA A 225 22.58 -6.15 15.90
N GLU A 226 21.48 -5.58 15.42
CA GLU A 226 20.66 -6.12 14.32
C GLU A 226 20.87 -5.36 13.01
N GLY A 227 21.45 -4.16 13.07
CA GLY A 227 21.57 -3.26 11.94
C GLY A 227 20.29 -2.46 11.69
N ILE A 228 20.00 -2.19 10.41
CA ILE A 228 18.80 -1.47 10.00
C ILE A 228 17.66 -2.45 9.84
N THR A 229 16.58 -2.27 10.61
CA THR A 229 15.38 -3.08 10.54
C THR A 229 14.24 -2.31 9.86
N VAL A 230 13.46 -3.03 9.05
CA VAL A 230 12.23 -2.53 8.42
C VAL A 230 11.10 -3.48 8.76
N ASP A 231 10.24 -3.05 9.68
CA ASP A 231 9.21 -3.88 10.26
C ASP A 231 7.81 -3.43 9.86
N TYR A 232 6.91 -4.39 9.76
CA TYR A 232 5.48 -4.14 9.67
C TYR A 232 4.93 -3.78 11.05
N VAL A 233 4.15 -2.71 11.12
CA VAL A 233 3.41 -2.33 12.33
C VAL A 233 1.92 -2.51 12.08
N ASP A 234 1.24 -3.23 12.99
CA ASP A 234 -0.19 -3.44 12.88
C ASP A 234 -0.96 -2.18 13.34
N PRO A 235 -1.69 -1.49 12.44
CA PRO A 235 -2.43 -0.28 12.81
C PRO A 235 -3.48 -0.49 13.91
N ALA A 236 -3.94 -1.72 14.14
CA ALA A 236 -4.89 -2.03 15.21
C ALA A 236 -4.29 -1.85 16.61
N TYR A 237 -2.98 -1.92 16.73
CA TYR A 237 -2.25 -1.76 18.00
C TYR A 237 -1.51 -0.43 18.11
N MET A 238 -1.77 0.49 17.18
CA MET A 238 -1.12 1.80 17.18
C MET A 238 -1.88 2.85 17.98
N VAL A 239 -1.11 3.77 18.54
CA VAL A 239 -1.58 5.03 19.12
C VAL A 239 -0.86 6.19 18.43
N TYR A 240 -1.58 7.26 18.11
CA TYR A 240 -1.03 8.42 17.40
C TYR A 240 -1.81 9.70 17.74
N SER A 241 -1.16 10.85 17.61
CA SER A 241 -1.82 12.13 17.79
C SER A 241 -2.88 12.38 16.72
N TYR A 242 -3.88 13.22 17.03
CA TYR A 242 -4.88 13.60 16.03
C TYR A 242 -4.21 14.25 14.82
N THR A 243 -4.62 13.82 13.64
CA THR A 243 -4.17 14.39 12.37
C THR A 243 -5.32 14.40 11.37
N GLU A 244 -5.27 15.32 10.42
CA GLU A 244 -6.10 15.36 9.21
C GLU A 244 -5.28 15.05 7.95
N ASP A 245 -3.95 14.94 8.08
CA ASP A 245 -3.06 14.61 6.98
C ASP A 245 -3.07 13.11 6.68
N PRO A 246 -3.38 12.69 5.43
CA PRO A 246 -3.34 11.29 5.02
C PRO A 246 -1.98 10.60 5.17
N ASN A 247 -0.90 11.36 5.19
CA ASN A 247 0.48 10.87 5.28
C ASN A 247 1.04 10.91 6.71
N PHE A 248 0.29 11.46 7.67
CA PHE A 248 0.68 11.56 9.09
C PHE A 248 2.00 12.32 9.32
N GLU A 249 2.28 13.35 8.52
CA GLU A 249 3.51 14.14 8.67
C GLU A 249 3.45 15.14 9.82
N ASP A 250 2.25 15.55 10.23
CA ASP A 250 1.97 16.54 11.28
C ASP A 250 1.86 15.96 12.69
N ILE A 251 2.00 14.64 12.85
CA ILE A 251 1.89 13.99 14.16
C ILE A 251 3.06 14.33 15.08
N TYR A 252 2.76 14.52 16.37
CA TYR A 252 3.78 14.80 17.38
C TYR A 252 4.03 13.65 18.34
N TYR A 253 3.19 12.62 18.35
CA TYR A 253 3.50 11.33 18.95
C TYR A 253 2.92 10.18 18.15
N VAL A 254 3.60 9.06 18.21
CA VAL A 254 3.16 7.77 17.65
C VAL A 254 3.71 6.66 18.53
N GLY A 255 2.99 5.57 18.64
CA GLY A 255 3.43 4.41 19.39
C GLY A 255 2.68 3.15 19.02
N GLU A 256 3.16 2.05 19.55
CA GLU A 256 2.58 0.72 19.39
C GLU A 256 2.44 0.02 20.75
N VAL A 257 1.37 -0.75 20.89
CA VAL A 257 1.13 -1.55 22.09
C VAL A 257 1.51 -2.99 21.79
N LYS A 258 2.49 -3.49 22.53
CA LYS A 258 2.94 -4.89 22.43
C LYS A 258 2.58 -5.67 23.68
N SER A 259 2.12 -6.91 23.51
CA SER A 259 1.98 -7.87 24.59
C SER A 259 3.27 -8.67 24.69
N ILE A 260 4.01 -8.49 25.75
CA ILE A 260 5.28 -9.18 26.02
C ILE A 260 5.20 -9.97 27.32
N THR A 261 6.00 -11.01 27.42
CA THR A 261 6.07 -11.79 28.65
C THR A 261 6.93 -11.09 29.69
N ILE A 262 6.68 -11.35 30.98
CA ILE A 262 7.48 -10.75 32.06
C ILE A 262 8.98 -11.08 31.95
N PRO A 263 9.40 -12.30 31.58
CA PRO A 263 10.81 -12.58 31.32
C PRO A 263 11.41 -11.76 30.18
N GLU A 264 10.65 -11.53 29.10
CA GLU A 264 11.07 -10.66 28.00
C GLU A 264 11.18 -9.21 28.46
N LEU A 265 10.21 -8.73 29.24
CA LEU A 265 10.24 -7.41 29.84
C LEU A 265 11.52 -7.20 30.67
N LYS A 266 11.90 -8.19 31.48
CA LYS A 266 13.15 -8.13 32.27
C LYS A 266 14.40 -8.18 31.40
N LYS A 267 14.37 -8.92 30.30
CA LYS A 267 15.48 -8.98 29.34
C LYS A 267 15.68 -7.64 28.63
N GLU A 268 14.59 -7.00 28.23
CA GLU A 268 14.61 -5.73 27.51
C GLU A 268 14.94 -4.56 28.43
N PHE A 269 14.43 -4.59 29.66
CA PHE A 269 14.67 -3.56 30.67
C PHE A 269 15.31 -4.16 31.94
N PRO A 270 16.60 -4.45 31.91
CA PRO A 270 17.28 -5.11 33.04
C PRO A 270 17.31 -4.30 34.34
N GLY A 271 17.07 -2.98 34.24
CA GLY A 271 17.01 -2.07 35.40
C GLY A 271 15.75 -2.20 36.27
N ILE A 272 14.73 -2.97 35.86
CA ILE A 272 13.51 -3.14 36.65
C ILE A 272 13.80 -4.03 37.89
N SER A 273 13.34 -3.57 39.06
CA SER A 273 13.44 -4.35 40.30
C SER A 273 12.46 -5.53 40.31
N GLU A 274 12.79 -6.59 41.06
CA GLU A 274 11.90 -7.75 41.18
C GLU A 274 10.60 -7.41 41.91
N GLU A 275 10.61 -6.40 42.76
CA GLU A 275 9.44 -5.92 43.47
C GLU A 275 8.47 -5.20 42.51
N GLU A 276 9.01 -4.43 41.58
CA GLU A 276 8.23 -3.78 40.51
C GLU A 276 7.64 -4.78 39.51
N LEU A 277 8.40 -5.81 39.15
CA LEU A 277 7.89 -6.90 38.30
C LEU A 277 6.71 -7.62 38.96
N LYS A 278 6.78 -7.88 40.27
CA LYS A 278 5.66 -8.46 41.04
C LYS A 278 4.46 -7.52 41.07
N ARG A 279 4.68 -6.22 41.28
CA ARG A 279 3.61 -5.22 41.24
C ARG A 279 2.91 -5.20 39.87
N ILE A 280 3.68 -5.22 38.81
CA ILE A 280 3.16 -5.25 37.43
C ILE A 280 2.31 -6.51 37.21
N GLN A 281 2.78 -7.66 37.69
CA GLN A 281 2.08 -8.93 37.60
C GLN A 281 0.77 -8.96 38.42
N GLU A 282 0.76 -8.33 39.60
CA GLU A 282 -0.39 -8.31 40.50
C GLU A 282 -1.43 -7.23 40.13
N THR A 283 -1.09 -6.26 39.26
CA THR A 283 -1.96 -5.14 38.94
C THR A 283 -3.07 -5.56 37.94
N PRO A 284 -4.36 -5.52 38.35
CA PRO A 284 -5.47 -5.97 37.51
C PRO A 284 -5.68 -5.10 36.26
N GLY A 285 -5.24 -3.85 36.25
CA GLY A 285 -5.39 -2.90 35.18
C GLY A 285 -4.68 -3.33 33.88
N ASN A 286 -3.65 -4.15 34.01
CA ASN A 286 -2.89 -4.67 32.89
C ASN A 286 -3.69 -5.66 32.00
N ARG A 287 -4.80 -6.21 32.53
CA ARG A 287 -5.66 -7.17 31.83
C ARG A 287 -6.84 -6.51 31.14
N GLN A 288 -7.13 -5.24 31.44
CA GLN A 288 -8.33 -4.56 30.94
C GLN A 288 -8.27 -4.25 29.43
N TYR A 289 -7.07 -4.20 28.87
CA TYR A 289 -6.82 -3.87 27.47
C TYR A 289 -6.49 -5.09 26.61
N ILE A 290 -6.48 -6.31 27.18
CA ILE A 290 -6.27 -7.55 26.43
C ILE A 290 -7.54 -7.84 25.64
N THR A 291 -7.51 -7.52 24.37
CA THR A 291 -8.58 -7.87 23.43
C THR A 291 -8.46 -9.35 23.10
N GLY A 292 -9.38 -10.09 23.65
CA GLY A 292 -9.37 -11.52 23.74
C GLY A 292 -9.36 -12.32 22.45
N TRP A 293 -8.28 -12.89 22.12
CA TRP A 293 -8.04 -14.19 21.48
C TRP A 293 -6.74 -14.80 21.96
N GLY A 294 -6.00 -14.06 22.78
CA GLY A 294 -4.84 -14.58 23.48
C GLY A 294 -5.29 -15.42 24.66
N ASN A 295 -4.80 -16.65 24.75
CA ASN A 295 -4.82 -17.38 25.99
C ASN A 295 -4.35 -16.41 27.09
N TYR A 296 -5.13 -16.31 28.15
CA TYR A 296 -4.75 -15.60 29.35
C TYR A 296 -3.47 -16.22 29.90
N ASP A 297 -2.33 -15.77 29.38
CA ASP A 297 -1.08 -16.05 30.05
C ASP A 297 -0.95 -14.97 31.14
N GLU A 298 -1.02 -15.40 32.40
CA GLU A 298 -0.89 -14.55 33.58
C GLU A 298 0.46 -13.83 33.59
N ASN A 299 1.39 -14.25 32.76
CA ASN A 299 2.74 -13.73 32.63
C ASN A 299 2.91 -12.69 31.52
N THR A 300 1.85 -12.34 30.76
CA THR A 300 1.93 -11.31 29.72
C THR A 300 1.47 -9.95 30.23
N VAL A 301 2.18 -8.91 29.80
CA VAL A 301 1.88 -7.51 30.09
C VAL A 301 1.83 -6.71 28.80
N GLN A 302 1.01 -5.65 28.79
CA GLN A 302 0.95 -4.73 27.68
C GLN A 302 1.86 -3.55 27.93
N VAL A 303 2.78 -3.35 27.01
CA VAL A 303 3.74 -2.24 27.03
C VAL A 303 3.45 -1.34 25.82
N MET A 304 3.30 -0.07 26.08
CA MET A 304 3.20 0.97 25.07
C MET A 304 4.58 1.53 24.81
N TYR A 305 5.11 1.29 23.61
CA TYR A 305 6.32 1.92 23.11
C TYR A 305 5.90 3.13 22.29
N PHE A 306 6.49 4.27 22.54
CA PHE A 306 6.08 5.49 21.83
C PHE A 306 7.26 6.41 21.54
N GLU A 307 7.09 7.21 20.51
CA GLU A 307 7.96 8.32 20.13
C GLU A 307 7.20 9.63 20.31
N TYR A 308 7.87 10.61 20.87
CA TYR A 308 7.31 11.94 21.14
C TYR A 308 8.22 13.02 20.57
N LYS A 309 7.65 13.85 19.68
CA LYS A 309 8.35 14.95 19.02
C LYS A 309 8.16 16.23 19.84
N THR A 310 9.24 16.91 20.14
CA THR A 310 9.24 18.20 20.83
C THR A 310 10.35 19.09 20.29
N TYR A 311 10.57 20.24 20.89
CA TYR A 311 11.57 21.20 20.46
C TYR A 311 12.66 21.36 21.51
N HIS A 312 13.92 21.42 21.07
CA HIS A 312 15.04 21.88 21.87
C HIS A 312 15.54 23.22 21.36
N ASN A 313 16.07 24.04 22.27
CA ASN A 313 16.68 25.31 21.94
C ASN A 313 18.19 25.13 21.77
N GLN A 314 18.63 25.12 20.53
CA GLN A 314 20.05 25.09 20.22
C GLN A 314 20.61 26.52 20.33
N VAL A 315 21.46 26.77 21.31
CA VAL A 315 22.04 28.08 21.58
C VAL A 315 23.50 28.10 21.18
N PHE A 316 23.86 29.07 20.35
CA PHE A 316 25.23 29.29 19.92
C PHE A 316 25.77 30.59 20.52
N LYS A 317 26.94 30.51 21.10
CA LYS A 317 27.76 31.66 21.42
C LYS A 317 28.61 31.99 20.20
N ILE A 318 28.35 33.12 19.57
CA ILE A 318 29.16 33.63 18.48
C ILE A 318 30.20 34.58 19.09
N LYS A 319 31.47 34.34 18.81
CA LYS A 319 32.56 35.20 19.20
C LYS A 319 33.27 35.70 17.95
N GLN A 320 33.46 37.01 17.84
CA GLN A 320 34.35 37.58 16.84
C GLN A 320 35.79 37.52 17.37
N THR A 321 36.67 36.91 16.60
CA THR A 321 38.12 36.87 16.93
C THR A 321 38.78 38.18 16.51
N ASP A 322 39.94 38.50 17.08
CA ASP A 322 40.74 39.68 16.75
C ASP A 322 41.11 39.79 15.27
N SER A 323 41.04 38.68 14.55
CA SER A 323 41.23 38.57 13.09
C SER A 323 39.93 38.81 12.28
N GLY A 324 38.82 39.11 12.92
CA GLY A 324 37.52 39.33 12.26
C GLY A 324 36.74 38.06 11.94
N LEU A 325 37.28 36.86 12.22
CA LEU A 325 36.60 35.59 12.00
C LEU A 325 35.54 35.35 13.09
N LEU A 326 34.34 34.94 12.66
CA LEU A 326 33.27 34.52 13.58
C LEU A 326 33.46 33.06 13.97
N LYS A 327 33.54 32.78 15.27
CA LYS A 327 33.56 31.41 15.82
C LYS A 327 32.27 31.16 16.60
N ALA A 328 31.50 30.18 16.15
CA ALA A 328 30.29 29.72 16.86
C ALA A 328 30.64 28.52 17.75
N LEU A 329 30.15 28.55 18.99
CA LEU A 329 30.26 27.45 19.95
C LEU A 329 28.87 27.16 20.50
N GLU A 330 28.44 25.91 20.40
CA GLU A 330 27.21 25.46 21.01
C GLU A 330 27.28 25.48 22.54
N LYS A 331 26.22 25.95 23.17
CA LYS A 331 26.09 26.13 24.61
C LYS A 331 24.73 25.58 25.08
N PRO A 332 24.59 25.22 26.37
CA PRO A 332 23.28 24.87 26.93
C PRO A 332 22.27 26.01 26.74
N ASP A 333 20.99 25.66 26.72
CA ASP A 333 19.85 26.57 26.53
C ASP A 333 19.82 27.71 27.56
N THR A 334 20.30 27.43 28.78
CA THR A 334 20.39 28.35 29.92
C THR A 334 21.55 29.34 29.84
N PHE A 335 22.38 29.28 28.76
CA PHE A 335 23.55 30.13 28.61
C PHE A 335 23.17 31.57 28.33
N ASP A 336 23.59 32.51 29.20
CA ASP A 336 23.59 33.94 28.95
C ASP A 336 25.00 34.45 28.65
N PRO A 337 25.20 35.22 27.58
CA PRO A 337 26.48 35.77 27.25
C PRO A 337 26.88 36.85 28.30
N PRO A 338 28.19 36.98 28.63
CA PRO A 338 28.64 38.10 29.41
C PRO A 338 28.38 39.40 28.65
N GLU A 339 28.08 40.46 29.37
CA GLU A 339 27.80 41.84 28.81
C GLU A 339 29.05 42.47 28.16
N ASN A 340 29.59 41.82 27.13
CA ASN A 340 30.72 42.34 26.35
C ASN A 340 30.35 42.34 24.87
N ASP A 341 30.67 43.43 24.16
CA ASP A 341 30.35 43.65 22.75
C ASP A 341 30.88 42.61 21.77
N ASN A 342 31.75 41.69 22.20
CA ASN A 342 32.38 40.68 21.34
C ASN A 342 31.64 39.32 21.31
N PHE A 343 30.51 39.22 22.01
CA PHE A 343 29.76 37.96 22.11
C PHE A 343 28.31 38.16 21.74
N GLU A 344 27.82 37.37 20.83
CA GLU A 344 26.42 37.34 20.44
C GLU A 344 25.82 35.99 20.77
N ARG A 345 24.57 35.95 21.28
CA ARG A 345 23.79 34.76 21.47
C ARG A 345 22.82 34.60 20.31
N VAL A 346 22.98 33.55 19.55
CA VAL A 346 22.02 33.14 18.51
C VAL A 346 21.39 31.83 18.94
N SER A 347 20.07 31.79 18.99
CA SER A 347 19.32 30.58 19.31
C SER A 347 18.40 30.20 18.15
N ARG A 348 18.33 28.90 17.90
CA ARG A 348 17.34 28.33 16.99
C ARG A 348 16.60 27.20 17.69
N SER A 349 15.33 27.03 17.38
CA SER A 349 14.54 25.88 17.83
C SER A 349 14.70 24.75 16.84
N ILE A 350 15.04 23.56 17.32
CA ILE A 350 15.14 22.34 16.53
C ILE A 350 14.17 21.30 17.06
N GLU A 351 13.58 20.53 16.17
CA GLU A 351 12.78 19.36 16.56
C GLU A 351 13.69 18.27 17.12
N VAL A 352 13.24 17.59 18.16
CA VAL A 352 13.89 16.41 18.74
C VAL A 352 12.87 15.33 19.02
N LEU A 353 13.32 14.10 19.01
CA LEU A 353 12.53 12.92 19.24
C LEU A 353 12.92 12.27 20.58
N TYR A 354 11.94 12.04 21.44
CA TYR A 354 12.10 11.23 22.64
C TYR A 354 11.45 9.87 22.41
N THR A 355 12.10 8.83 22.88
CA THR A 355 11.55 7.47 22.93
C THR A 355 11.16 7.12 24.34
N GLY A 356 10.03 6.45 24.51
CA GLY A 356 9.54 6.04 25.79
C GLY A 356 8.84 4.70 25.76
N ALA A 357 8.87 4.01 26.89
CA ALA A 357 8.14 2.77 27.09
C ALA A 357 7.40 2.81 28.42
N LYS A 358 6.12 2.41 28.43
CA LYS A 358 5.28 2.41 29.62
C LYS A 358 4.44 1.15 29.71
N VAL A 359 4.34 0.58 30.89
CA VAL A 359 3.39 -0.51 31.18
C VAL A 359 1.99 0.07 31.35
N LEU A 360 1.05 -0.34 30.48
CA LEU A 360 -0.33 0.14 30.53
C LEU A 360 -1.02 -0.26 31.85
N GLY A 361 -1.87 0.64 32.34
CA GLY A 361 -2.61 0.43 33.59
C GLY A 361 -1.77 0.56 34.86
N THR A 362 -0.50 0.94 34.74
CA THR A 362 0.40 1.20 35.87
C THR A 362 1.00 2.60 35.73
N ASN A 363 1.62 3.09 36.82
CA ASN A 363 2.39 4.34 36.73
C ASN A 363 3.87 4.10 36.39
N THR A 364 4.23 2.87 36.07
CA THR A 364 5.60 2.49 35.76
C THR A 364 5.97 2.85 34.34
N ILE A 365 6.85 3.83 34.21
CA ILE A 365 7.55 4.07 32.93
C ILE A 365 8.82 3.21 32.95
N LEU A 366 9.12 2.62 31.78
CA LEU A 366 10.25 1.69 31.65
C LEU A 366 11.46 2.37 31.04
N ASP A 367 11.20 3.32 30.14
CA ASP A 367 12.22 4.04 29.42
C ASP A 367 11.71 5.44 29.03
N TRP A 368 12.61 6.42 29.11
CA TRP A 368 12.42 7.78 28.61
C TRP A 368 13.76 8.39 28.29
N ASN A 369 14.14 8.39 27.02
CA ASN A 369 15.42 8.89 26.55
C ASN A 369 15.27 9.72 25.29
N LEU A 370 16.21 10.63 25.09
CA LEU A 370 16.37 11.27 23.79
C LEU A 370 16.79 10.21 22.77
N ALA A 371 16.11 10.15 21.63
CA ALA A 371 16.42 9.19 20.59
C ALA A 371 17.87 9.39 20.11
N GLU A 372 18.70 8.35 20.23
CA GLU A 372 20.12 8.44 19.89
C GLU A 372 20.34 8.60 18.38
N ASN A 373 19.52 7.92 17.57
CA ASN A 373 19.64 7.86 16.11
C ASN A 373 18.50 8.64 15.41
N MET A 374 18.39 9.94 15.72
CA MET A 374 17.41 10.81 15.08
C MET A 374 17.78 11.03 13.62
N SER A 375 16.90 10.61 12.71
CA SER A 375 17.05 10.89 11.29
C SER A 375 16.57 12.32 10.99
N ARG A 376 17.42 13.09 10.32
CA ARG A 376 17.12 14.47 9.91
C ARG A 376 17.29 14.61 8.41
N PRO A 377 16.30 15.16 7.68
CA PRO A 377 16.47 15.45 6.27
C PRO A 377 17.54 16.54 6.10
N MET A 378 18.45 16.35 5.17
CA MET A 378 19.51 17.34 4.90
C MET A 378 18.97 18.67 4.38
N ALA A 379 17.80 18.64 3.72
CA ALA A 379 17.13 19.85 3.24
C ALA A 379 16.68 20.77 4.39
N ASP A 380 16.31 20.18 5.55
CA ASP A 380 15.91 20.92 6.73
C ASP A 380 16.36 20.21 8.01
N THR A 381 17.55 20.46 8.45
CA THR A 381 18.15 19.87 9.66
C THR A 381 17.46 20.29 10.96
N THR A 382 16.51 21.23 10.91
CA THR A 382 15.72 21.62 12.09
C THR A 382 14.58 20.66 12.36
N LYS A 383 14.16 19.87 11.36
CA LYS A 383 13.13 18.84 11.47
C LYS A 383 13.70 17.49 11.83
N VAL A 384 12.88 16.64 12.42
CA VAL A 384 13.20 15.24 12.72
C VAL A 384 12.14 14.32 12.12
N GLU A 385 12.58 13.26 11.46
CA GLU A 385 11.70 12.21 10.96
C GLU A 385 11.39 11.20 12.07
N MET A 386 10.14 10.77 12.17
CA MET A 386 9.75 9.66 13.03
C MET A 386 10.15 8.34 12.40
N ASN A 387 10.42 7.34 13.25
CA ASN A 387 10.73 6.00 12.75
C ASN A 387 9.51 5.27 12.18
N TYR A 388 8.30 5.76 12.46
CA TYR A 388 7.05 5.21 11.94
C TYR A 388 6.64 5.94 10.65
N THR A 389 6.35 5.16 9.63
CA THR A 389 5.79 5.65 8.37
C THR A 389 4.36 5.15 8.25
N ILE A 390 3.39 6.05 8.21
CA ILE A 390 1.96 5.74 8.21
C ILE A 390 1.31 6.41 7.00
N CYS A 391 0.34 5.73 6.40
CA CYS A 391 -0.46 6.32 5.34
C CYS A 391 -1.90 5.81 5.39
N ALA A 392 -2.86 6.74 5.29
CA ALA A 392 -4.29 6.45 5.16
C ALA A 392 -4.86 7.30 4.01
N PRO A 393 -4.82 6.82 2.76
CA PRO A 393 -5.08 7.63 1.56
C PRO A 393 -6.51 8.19 1.49
N ARG A 394 -7.44 7.62 2.23
CA ARG A 394 -8.83 8.10 2.34
C ARG A 394 -9.17 8.41 3.77
N MET A 395 -8.50 9.41 4.32
CA MET A 395 -8.80 9.95 5.62
C MET A 395 -9.56 11.29 5.49
N TYR A 396 -10.58 11.47 6.30
CA TYR A 396 -11.31 12.71 6.43
C TYR A 396 -11.65 12.97 7.89
N LYS A 397 -11.16 14.06 8.47
CA LYS A 397 -11.33 14.42 9.89
C LYS A 397 -11.06 13.26 10.84
N GLY A 398 -9.92 12.59 10.65
CA GLY A 398 -9.50 11.45 11.46
C GLY A 398 -10.30 10.15 11.23
N ARG A 399 -11.26 10.14 10.30
CA ARG A 399 -12.01 8.92 9.92
C ARG A 399 -11.37 8.28 8.71
N ILE A 400 -11.03 7.02 8.83
CA ILE A 400 -10.39 6.22 7.79
C ILE A 400 -11.44 5.40 7.07
N GLU A 401 -11.41 5.43 5.74
CA GLU A 401 -12.30 4.69 4.88
C GLU A 401 -11.52 3.66 4.06
N SER A 402 -11.98 2.41 4.04
CA SER A 402 -11.38 1.32 3.26
C SER A 402 -12.33 0.82 2.16
N VAL A 403 -11.80 -0.02 1.26
CA VAL A 403 -12.62 -0.71 0.26
C VAL A 403 -13.64 -1.62 0.95
N VAL A 404 -13.21 -2.36 1.97
CA VAL A 404 -14.08 -3.27 2.73
C VAL A 404 -15.17 -2.51 3.48
N SER A 405 -14.83 -1.39 4.15
CA SER A 405 -15.80 -0.62 4.94
C SER A 405 -16.99 -0.13 4.10
N LYS A 406 -16.79 0.18 2.82
CA LYS A 406 -17.84 0.57 1.88
C LYS A 406 -18.77 -0.57 1.50
N CYS A 407 -18.30 -1.79 1.59
CA CYS A 407 -18.99 -2.97 1.07
C CYS A 407 -19.69 -3.80 2.15
N ILE A 408 -19.48 -3.51 3.44
CA ILE A 408 -20.05 -4.28 4.56
C ILE A 408 -21.57 -4.46 4.41
N GLY A 409 -22.30 -3.37 4.17
CA GLY A 409 -23.76 -3.44 4.06
C GLY A 409 -24.23 -4.36 2.92
N PHE A 410 -23.54 -4.31 1.78
CA PHE A 410 -23.89 -5.18 0.65
C PHE A 410 -23.50 -6.64 0.90
N ALA A 411 -22.35 -6.88 1.55
CA ALA A 411 -21.95 -8.23 1.95
C ALA A 411 -22.94 -8.85 2.95
N ASP A 412 -23.47 -8.06 3.88
CA ASP A 412 -24.51 -8.48 4.81
C ASP A 412 -25.81 -8.85 4.09
N MET A 413 -26.21 -8.03 3.13
CA MET A 413 -27.42 -8.32 2.34
C MET A 413 -27.26 -9.55 1.46
N ILE A 414 -26.06 -9.80 0.92
CA ILE A 414 -25.74 -11.02 0.20
C ILE A 414 -25.87 -12.24 1.12
N GLN A 415 -25.31 -12.15 2.31
CA GLN A 415 -25.39 -13.25 3.30
C GLN A 415 -26.83 -13.53 3.71
N LEU A 416 -27.62 -12.50 4.02
CA LEU A 416 -29.04 -12.65 4.34
C LEU A 416 -29.84 -13.24 3.18
N THR A 417 -29.56 -12.80 1.95
CA THR A 417 -30.21 -13.34 0.75
C THR A 417 -29.86 -14.81 0.57
N HIS A 418 -28.59 -15.19 0.80
CA HIS A 418 -28.16 -16.60 0.75
C HIS A 418 -28.85 -17.45 1.81
N LEU A 419 -28.96 -16.98 3.04
CA LEU A 419 -29.67 -17.69 4.11
C LEU A 419 -31.18 -17.82 3.81
N LYS A 420 -31.82 -16.77 3.28
CA LYS A 420 -33.21 -16.83 2.83
C LYS A 420 -33.41 -17.81 1.66
N LEU A 421 -32.43 -17.86 0.74
CA LEU A 421 -32.44 -18.85 -0.35
C LEU A 421 -32.38 -20.28 0.21
N GLN A 422 -31.49 -20.57 1.15
CA GLN A 422 -31.43 -21.87 1.84
C GLN A 422 -32.76 -22.19 2.55
N GLN A 423 -33.35 -21.18 3.21
CA GLN A 423 -34.64 -21.34 3.90
C GLN A 423 -35.76 -21.69 2.92
N VAL A 424 -35.83 -21.03 1.76
CA VAL A 424 -36.81 -21.37 0.74
C VAL A 424 -36.58 -22.77 0.19
N MET A 425 -35.33 -23.10 -0.13
CA MET A 425 -34.96 -24.42 -0.65
C MET A 425 -35.27 -25.55 0.34
N SER A 426 -34.97 -25.34 1.63
CA SER A 426 -35.27 -26.34 2.67
C SER A 426 -36.77 -26.60 2.89
N ARG A 427 -37.60 -25.61 2.50
CA ARG A 427 -39.07 -25.71 2.57
C ARG A 427 -39.74 -26.16 1.26
N MET A 428 -38.95 -26.27 0.19
CA MET A 428 -39.45 -26.84 -1.07
C MET A 428 -39.68 -28.33 -0.90
N VAL A 429 -40.91 -28.66 -0.74
CA VAL A 429 -41.35 -30.04 -0.83
C VAL A 429 -41.63 -30.32 -2.31
N PRO A 430 -41.30 -31.50 -2.86
CA PRO A 430 -41.78 -31.89 -4.17
C PRO A 430 -43.31 -31.70 -4.26
N ASP A 431 -43.75 -31.33 -5.47
CA ASP A 431 -45.19 -31.17 -5.69
C ASP A 431 -45.91 -32.42 -5.14
N GLY A 432 -46.80 -32.20 -4.23
CA GLY A 432 -47.55 -33.26 -3.56
C GLY A 432 -48.97 -33.32 -4.09
N VAL A 433 -49.61 -34.38 -3.80
CA VAL A 433 -51.04 -34.53 -4.06
C VAL A 433 -51.81 -34.66 -2.74
N TYR A 434 -52.88 -33.94 -2.64
CA TYR A 434 -53.89 -34.15 -1.60
C TYR A 434 -54.83 -35.27 -2.08
N LEU A 435 -54.88 -36.34 -1.33
CA LEU A 435 -55.74 -37.51 -1.62
C LEU A 435 -56.88 -37.51 -0.65
N ASP A 436 -58.08 -37.42 -1.21
CA ASP A 436 -59.30 -37.70 -0.48
C ASP A 436 -59.57 -39.23 -0.59
N MET A 437 -59.27 -39.93 0.49
CA MET A 437 -59.40 -41.40 0.55
C MET A 437 -60.85 -41.82 0.39
N ASP A 438 -61.77 -41.09 0.97
CA ASP A 438 -63.23 -41.42 0.90
C ASP A 438 -63.75 -41.09 -0.50
N GLY A 439 -63.33 -39.97 -1.08
CA GLY A 439 -63.69 -39.56 -2.45
C GLY A 439 -63.16 -40.54 -3.50
N LEU A 440 -61.93 -41.11 -3.30
CA LEU A 440 -61.38 -42.15 -4.16
C LEU A 440 -62.13 -43.46 -4.07
N ALA A 441 -62.59 -43.86 -2.89
CA ALA A 441 -63.35 -45.08 -2.66
C ALA A 441 -64.78 -44.99 -3.23
N GLU A 442 -65.30 -43.78 -3.41
CA GLU A 442 -66.63 -43.57 -4.01
C GLU A 442 -66.62 -43.55 -5.54
N VAL A 443 -65.44 -43.44 -6.22
CA VAL A 443 -65.35 -43.40 -7.68
C VAL A 443 -65.65 -44.77 -8.27
N ASP A 444 -66.79 -44.94 -8.95
CA ASP A 444 -67.16 -46.14 -9.69
C ASP A 444 -66.40 -46.26 -11.01
N LEU A 445 -65.75 -47.42 -11.22
CA LEU A 445 -65.05 -47.76 -12.48
C LEU A 445 -65.99 -48.19 -13.60
N GLY A 446 -67.30 -48.27 -13.32
CA GLY A 446 -68.31 -48.63 -14.30
C GLY A 446 -68.58 -50.13 -14.38
N ASN A 447 -68.01 -50.94 -13.51
CA ASN A 447 -68.23 -52.37 -13.40
C ASN A 447 -68.91 -52.75 -12.06
N GLY A 448 -69.43 -51.74 -11.33
CA GLY A 448 -69.97 -51.94 -9.98
C GLY A 448 -68.88 -52.19 -8.94
N THR A 449 -67.63 -51.96 -9.27
CA THR A 449 -66.50 -52.00 -8.34
C THR A 449 -65.89 -50.62 -8.20
N ASN A 450 -65.69 -50.21 -6.95
CA ASN A 450 -65.04 -48.94 -6.61
C ASN A 450 -63.55 -49.05 -6.70
N TYR A 451 -62.89 -47.93 -6.91
CA TYR A 451 -61.43 -47.85 -6.93
C TYR A 451 -60.83 -48.30 -5.58
N ASN A 452 -59.79 -49.12 -5.70
CA ASN A 452 -58.90 -49.28 -4.57
C ASN A 452 -58.00 -48.02 -4.51
N PRO A 453 -58.01 -47.24 -3.41
CA PRO A 453 -57.24 -46.04 -3.30
C PRO A 453 -55.73 -46.22 -3.60
N ALA A 454 -55.17 -47.36 -3.24
CA ALA A 454 -53.77 -47.69 -3.50
C ALA A 454 -53.48 -47.90 -5.01
N GLU A 455 -54.40 -48.51 -5.74
CA GLU A 455 -54.28 -48.72 -7.19
C GLU A 455 -54.42 -47.41 -7.96
N ALA A 456 -55.38 -46.56 -7.54
CA ALA A 456 -55.56 -45.23 -8.11
C ALA A 456 -54.33 -44.35 -7.92
N LEU A 457 -53.69 -44.40 -6.76
CA LEU A 457 -52.42 -43.72 -6.46
C LEU A 457 -51.28 -44.21 -7.34
N ASN A 458 -51.13 -45.54 -7.45
CA ASN A 458 -50.11 -46.13 -8.32
C ASN A 458 -50.30 -45.78 -9.80
N MET A 459 -51.52 -45.72 -10.27
CA MET A 459 -51.88 -45.31 -11.62
C MET A 459 -51.55 -43.82 -11.85
N TYR A 460 -51.86 -42.98 -10.89
CA TYR A 460 -51.49 -41.58 -10.94
C TYR A 460 -49.96 -41.39 -11.05
N PHE A 461 -49.17 -42.05 -10.22
CA PHE A 461 -47.72 -41.90 -10.27
C PHE A 461 -47.10 -42.56 -11.52
N GLN A 462 -47.71 -43.56 -12.16
CA GLN A 462 -47.24 -44.17 -13.38
C GLN A 462 -47.63 -43.44 -14.64
N THR A 463 -48.84 -42.93 -14.71
CA THR A 463 -49.45 -42.35 -15.93
C THR A 463 -49.76 -40.87 -15.84
N GLY A 464 -49.66 -40.24 -14.65
CA GLY A 464 -50.05 -38.85 -14.38
C GLY A 464 -51.55 -38.61 -14.44
N SER A 465 -52.36 -39.65 -14.55
CA SER A 465 -53.80 -39.51 -14.70
C SER A 465 -54.59 -40.60 -13.92
N ILE A 466 -55.79 -40.20 -13.50
CA ILE A 466 -56.75 -41.15 -12.96
C ILE A 466 -57.98 -41.11 -13.88
N VAL A 467 -58.42 -42.27 -14.30
CA VAL A 467 -59.58 -42.40 -15.16
C VAL A 467 -60.76 -42.81 -14.30
N GLY A 468 -61.78 -41.97 -14.24
CA GLY A 468 -63.07 -42.25 -13.54
C GLY A 468 -64.24 -41.98 -14.45
N ARG A 469 -65.43 -42.50 -14.08
CA ARG A 469 -66.69 -42.19 -14.75
C ARG A 469 -67.39 -41.00 -14.13
N SER A 470 -68.01 -40.19 -14.94
CA SER A 470 -68.85 -39.08 -14.46
C SER A 470 -70.23 -39.46 -14.01
N MET A 471 -70.67 -40.68 -14.39
CA MET A 471 -71.97 -41.22 -13.98
C MET A 471 -71.83 -42.65 -13.44
N THR A 472 -72.62 -42.98 -12.44
CA THR A 472 -72.73 -44.30 -11.87
C THR A 472 -73.45 -45.24 -12.85
N GLN A 473 -73.44 -46.55 -12.60
CA GLN A 473 -74.08 -47.55 -13.44
C GLN A 473 -75.62 -47.37 -13.44
N ASP A 474 -76.18 -46.77 -12.44
CA ASP A 474 -77.63 -46.50 -12.31
C ASP A 474 -78.06 -45.16 -12.97
N GLY A 475 -77.10 -44.43 -13.60
CA GLY A 475 -77.42 -43.18 -14.32
C GLY A 475 -77.35 -41.91 -13.49
N ASP A 476 -76.98 -42.01 -12.23
CA ASP A 476 -76.77 -40.87 -11.35
C ASP A 476 -75.38 -40.26 -11.52
N MET A 477 -75.24 -38.98 -11.17
CA MET A 477 -73.92 -38.36 -11.14
C MET A 477 -73.03 -39.02 -10.09
N ASN A 478 -71.79 -39.38 -10.47
CA ASN A 478 -70.81 -39.92 -9.57
C ASN A 478 -70.55 -38.93 -8.41
N PRO A 479 -70.76 -39.29 -7.16
CA PRO A 479 -70.64 -38.40 -6.03
C PRO A 479 -69.20 -37.99 -5.72
N GLY A 480 -68.23 -38.70 -6.29
CA GLY A 480 -66.82 -38.39 -6.10
C GLY A 480 -66.48 -37.01 -6.59
N LYS A 481 -66.24 -36.09 -5.68
CA LYS A 481 -65.65 -34.80 -5.98
C LYS A 481 -64.18 -35.01 -6.25
N VAL A 482 -63.52 -34.24 -7.10
CA VAL A 482 -62.14 -34.30 -7.48
C VAL A 482 -61.28 -34.95 -6.38
N PRO A 483 -61.00 -36.31 -6.49
CA PRO A 483 -60.43 -37.05 -5.38
C PRO A 483 -58.93 -36.81 -5.19
N ILE A 484 -58.33 -36.11 -6.15
CA ILE A 484 -56.90 -35.77 -6.15
C ILE A 484 -56.76 -34.28 -6.48
N GLN A 485 -56.15 -33.57 -5.58
CA GLN A 485 -55.77 -32.17 -5.79
C GLN A 485 -54.25 -32.06 -5.79
N GLU A 486 -53.68 -31.55 -6.86
CA GLU A 486 -52.26 -31.20 -6.88
C GLU A 486 -51.98 -30.02 -5.94
N LEU A 487 -51.08 -30.24 -5.02
CA LEU A 487 -50.51 -29.19 -4.18
C LEU A 487 -49.35 -28.58 -4.94
N ASN A 488 -49.65 -27.60 -5.80
CA ASN A 488 -48.63 -26.90 -6.56
C ASN A 488 -47.75 -26.06 -5.63
N SER A 489 -46.49 -26.44 -5.44
CA SER A 489 -45.48 -25.67 -4.74
C SER A 489 -44.82 -24.61 -5.65
N SER A 490 -45.43 -24.33 -6.81
CA SER A 490 -44.88 -23.40 -7.85
C SER A 490 -44.50 -22.01 -7.32
N SER A 491 -45.02 -21.60 -6.14
CA SER A 491 -44.62 -20.36 -5.49
C SER A 491 -43.15 -20.33 -5.03
N GLY A 492 -42.48 -21.49 -4.91
CA GLY A 492 -41.10 -21.60 -4.49
C GLY A 492 -40.10 -21.14 -5.60
N LEU A 493 -40.33 -21.53 -6.83
CA LEU A 493 -39.44 -21.20 -7.97
C LEU A 493 -39.38 -19.70 -8.22
N GLY A 494 -40.51 -19.00 -8.19
CA GLY A 494 -40.55 -17.53 -8.36
C GLY A 494 -39.79 -16.81 -7.23
N LYS A 495 -39.89 -17.27 -5.99
CA LYS A 495 -39.13 -16.72 -4.86
C LYS A 495 -37.63 -16.98 -5.01
N ILE A 496 -37.21 -18.16 -5.45
CA ILE A 496 -35.80 -18.50 -5.70
C ILE A 496 -35.23 -17.58 -6.78
N GLN A 497 -35.93 -17.41 -7.90
CA GLN A 497 -35.50 -16.51 -8.97
C GLN A 497 -35.36 -15.06 -8.48
N ALA A 498 -36.31 -14.56 -7.72
CA ALA A 498 -36.24 -13.23 -7.13
C ALA A 498 -35.07 -13.07 -6.17
N LEU A 499 -34.78 -14.06 -5.34
CA LEU A 499 -33.62 -14.06 -4.44
C LEU A 499 -32.29 -14.12 -5.19
N ILE A 500 -32.21 -14.90 -6.27
CA ILE A 500 -31.00 -14.95 -7.13
C ILE A 500 -30.79 -13.59 -7.79
N GLN A 501 -31.84 -12.95 -8.31
CA GLN A 501 -31.71 -11.61 -8.88
C GLN A 501 -31.28 -10.58 -7.82
N THR A 502 -31.82 -10.68 -6.60
CA THR A 502 -31.42 -9.82 -5.47
C THR A 502 -29.95 -10.04 -5.10
N TYR A 503 -29.48 -11.29 -5.07
CA TYR A 503 -28.07 -11.63 -4.86
C TYR A 503 -27.16 -11.02 -5.92
N GLN A 504 -27.54 -11.15 -7.20
CA GLN A 504 -26.80 -10.56 -8.31
C GLN A 504 -26.80 -9.04 -8.25
N TYR A 505 -27.91 -8.41 -7.88
CA TYR A 505 -28.01 -6.97 -7.66
C TYR A 505 -27.00 -6.48 -6.61
N TYR A 506 -26.92 -7.12 -5.44
CA TYR A 506 -25.98 -6.71 -4.41
C TYR A 506 -24.52 -6.99 -4.81
N LEU A 507 -24.25 -8.06 -5.56
CA LEU A 507 -22.94 -8.31 -6.11
C LEU A 507 -22.53 -7.22 -7.11
N GLN A 508 -23.46 -6.78 -7.95
CA GLN A 508 -23.22 -5.66 -8.86
C GLN A 508 -22.98 -4.35 -8.10
N MET A 509 -23.73 -4.10 -7.02
CA MET A 509 -23.50 -2.93 -6.16
C MET A 509 -22.11 -2.93 -5.53
N ILE A 510 -21.57 -4.08 -5.13
CA ILE A 510 -20.16 -4.17 -4.67
C ILE A 510 -19.21 -3.76 -5.79
N ARG A 511 -19.43 -4.22 -7.01
CA ARG A 511 -18.60 -3.83 -8.17
C ARG A 511 -18.68 -2.33 -8.46
N ASP A 512 -19.87 -1.76 -8.44
CA ASP A 512 -20.10 -0.34 -8.70
C ASP A 512 -19.44 0.56 -7.65
N VAL A 513 -19.57 0.20 -6.36
CA VAL A 513 -18.98 0.97 -5.24
C VAL A 513 -17.46 0.84 -5.18
N THR A 514 -16.91 -0.33 -5.51
CA THR A 514 -15.46 -0.55 -5.53
C THR A 514 -14.81 -0.10 -6.83
N GLY A 515 -15.58 0.05 -7.91
CA GLY A 515 -15.09 0.27 -9.25
C GLY A 515 -14.39 -0.96 -9.86
N LEU A 516 -14.53 -2.13 -9.23
CA LEU A 516 -13.96 -3.40 -9.72
C LEU A 516 -14.96 -4.06 -10.66
N ASN A 517 -14.75 -3.90 -11.95
CA ASN A 517 -15.62 -4.46 -12.98
C ASN A 517 -15.31 -5.94 -13.30
N GLU A 518 -16.17 -6.56 -14.10
CA GLU A 518 -16.07 -7.97 -14.50
C GLU A 518 -14.79 -8.29 -15.27
N ALA A 519 -14.25 -7.32 -16.03
CA ALA A 519 -13.01 -7.49 -16.77
C ALA A 519 -11.81 -7.76 -15.84
N ARG A 520 -11.83 -7.15 -14.63
CA ARG A 520 -10.76 -7.28 -13.66
C ARG A 520 -10.99 -8.42 -12.68
N ASP A 521 -12.26 -8.77 -12.42
CA ASP A 521 -12.60 -9.82 -11.45
C ASP A 521 -12.52 -11.24 -12.05
N GLY A 522 -12.23 -11.36 -13.37
CA GLY A 522 -12.08 -12.63 -14.07
C GLY A 522 -13.40 -13.38 -14.27
N SER A 523 -14.55 -12.73 -14.07
CA SER A 523 -15.85 -13.32 -14.42
C SER A 523 -16.01 -13.42 -15.93
N THR A 524 -16.79 -14.42 -16.38
CA THR A 524 -16.98 -14.72 -17.81
C THR A 524 -17.62 -13.53 -18.49
N GLN A 525 -16.86 -12.90 -19.37
CA GLN A 525 -17.36 -11.81 -20.18
C GLN A 525 -18.16 -12.32 -21.37
N ASP A 526 -19.06 -11.50 -21.90
CA ASP A 526 -19.78 -11.80 -23.12
C ASP A 526 -18.79 -12.01 -24.27
N LYS A 527 -18.89 -13.17 -24.95
CA LYS A 527 -18.01 -13.54 -26.07
C LYS A 527 -18.01 -12.53 -27.21
N ASN A 528 -19.01 -11.66 -27.29
CA ASN A 528 -19.19 -10.64 -28.30
C ASN A 528 -18.60 -9.27 -27.90
N SER A 529 -18.02 -9.14 -26.71
CA SER A 529 -17.42 -7.89 -26.25
C SER A 529 -16.12 -7.61 -27.00
N LEU A 530 -16.00 -6.41 -27.57
CA LEU A 530 -14.80 -5.96 -28.27
C LEU A 530 -13.62 -5.88 -27.29
N VAL A 531 -12.46 -6.43 -27.67
CA VAL A 531 -11.23 -6.42 -26.85
C VAL A 531 -10.86 -5.01 -26.40
N GLY A 532 -11.10 -3.99 -27.24
CA GLY A 532 -10.87 -2.59 -26.88
C GLY A 532 -11.74 -2.10 -25.71
N LEU A 533 -13.02 -2.48 -25.67
CA LEU A 533 -13.90 -2.14 -24.55
C LEU A 533 -13.48 -2.84 -23.26
N GLN A 534 -13.01 -4.07 -23.34
CA GLN A 534 -12.52 -4.82 -22.18
C GLN A 534 -11.26 -4.16 -21.59
N LYS A 535 -10.34 -3.71 -22.44
CA LYS A 535 -9.15 -2.97 -22.03
C LYS A 535 -9.50 -1.63 -21.39
N MET A 536 -10.42 -0.87 -21.98
CA MET A 536 -10.91 0.39 -21.42
C MET A 536 -11.58 0.17 -20.05
N ALA A 537 -12.37 -0.89 -19.92
CA ALA A 537 -13.02 -1.26 -18.65
C ALA A 537 -11.99 -1.66 -17.58
N ALA A 538 -10.96 -2.44 -17.92
CA ALA A 538 -9.88 -2.79 -17.01
C ALA A 538 -9.10 -1.56 -16.57
N ASN A 539 -8.78 -0.64 -17.49
CA ASN A 539 -8.09 0.61 -17.18
C ASN A 539 -8.94 1.53 -16.29
N ALA A 540 -10.23 1.65 -16.54
CA ALA A 540 -11.14 2.41 -15.67
C ALA A 540 -11.15 1.83 -14.23
N SER A 541 -11.16 0.50 -14.09
CA SER A 541 -11.08 -0.17 -12.80
C SER A 541 -9.73 0.04 -12.09
N ASN A 542 -8.62 0.16 -12.84
CA ASN A 542 -7.31 0.50 -12.29
C ASN A 542 -7.29 1.92 -11.70
N VAL A 543 -8.02 2.86 -12.31
CA VAL A 543 -8.15 4.24 -11.81
C VAL A 543 -8.90 4.27 -10.47
N ALA A 544 -9.92 3.44 -10.28
CA ALA A 544 -10.69 3.38 -9.03
C ALA A 544 -9.83 3.01 -7.81
N THR A 545 -8.80 2.17 -8.00
CA THR A 545 -7.87 1.71 -6.94
C THR A 545 -6.53 2.45 -6.93
N ARG A 546 -6.39 3.52 -7.74
CA ARG A 546 -5.14 4.27 -7.90
C ARG A 546 -4.62 4.84 -6.57
N HIS A 547 -5.51 5.33 -5.71
CA HIS A 547 -5.16 5.89 -4.41
C HIS A 547 -4.46 4.87 -3.49
N ILE A 548 -4.85 3.59 -3.52
CA ILE A 548 -4.21 2.52 -2.75
C ILE A 548 -2.82 2.24 -3.31
N LYS A 549 -2.69 2.20 -4.64
CA LYS A 549 -1.39 2.03 -5.29
C LYS A 549 -0.44 3.18 -4.95
N GLN A 550 -0.92 4.42 -5.02
CA GLN A 550 -0.14 5.60 -4.65
C GLN A 550 0.30 5.55 -3.18
N ALA A 551 -0.59 5.14 -2.26
CA ALA A 551 -0.24 4.95 -0.85
C ALA A 551 0.82 3.86 -0.64
N SER A 552 0.72 2.73 -1.35
CA SER A 552 1.74 1.66 -1.31
C SER A 552 3.11 2.15 -1.79
N LEU A 553 3.15 2.95 -2.86
CA LEU A 553 4.37 3.55 -3.39
C LEU A 553 4.94 4.60 -2.43
N TYR A 554 4.09 5.45 -1.85
CA TYR A 554 4.49 6.44 -0.86
C TYR A 554 5.14 5.78 0.36
N LEU A 555 4.51 4.73 0.92
CA LEU A 555 5.09 3.98 2.04
C LEU A 555 6.45 3.36 1.68
N THR A 556 6.57 2.78 0.48
CA THR A 556 7.84 2.21 0.02
C THR A 556 8.91 3.29 -0.13
N LEU A 557 8.57 4.43 -0.72
CA LEU A 557 9.48 5.56 -0.91
C LEU A 557 9.96 6.11 0.43
N LYS A 558 9.02 6.39 1.34
CA LYS A 558 9.34 6.97 2.66
C LYS A 558 10.16 6.02 3.53
N LEU A 559 9.89 4.71 3.47
CA LEU A 559 10.71 3.70 4.14
C LEU A 559 12.12 3.63 3.53
N ALA A 560 12.26 3.76 2.19
CA ALA A 560 13.56 3.81 1.54
C ALA A 560 14.34 5.08 1.92
N GLU A 561 13.69 6.24 1.99
CA GLU A 561 14.30 7.49 2.49
C GLU A 561 14.80 7.34 3.94
N ASN A 562 13.98 6.77 4.81
CA ASN A 562 14.37 6.52 6.21
C ASN A 562 15.53 5.53 6.33
N VAL A 563 15.58 4.50 5.47
CA VAL A 563 16.71 3.56 5.41
C VAL A 563 17.97 4.28 4.93
N SER A 564 17.90 5.09 3.88
CA SER A 564 19.02 5.89 3.37
C SER A 564 19.66 6.76 4.47
N LEU A 565 18.81 7.47 5.25
CA LEU A 565 19.31 8.28 6.37
C LEU A 565 20.03 7.45 7.45
N LYS A 566 19.62 6.19 7.65
CA LYS A 566 20.21 5.29 8.65
C LYS A 566 21.44 4.52 8.14
N ILE A 567 21.66 4.43 6.83
CA ILE A 567 22.84 3.78 6.24
C ILE A 567 24.12 4.50 6.67
N ALA A 568 24.11 5.84 6.69
CA ALA A 568 25.24 6.62 7.16
C ALA A 568 25.61 6.26 8.61
N ASP A 569 24.62 6.16 9.50
CA ASP A 569 24.82 5.77 10.90
C ASP A 569 25.34 4.34 11.02
N ALA A 570 24.79 3.40 10.24
CA ALA A 570 25.19 2.00 10.24
C ALA A 570 26.66 1.80 9.83
N LEU A 571 27.20 2.66 8.96
CA LEU A 571 28.58 2.61 8.52
C LEU A 571 29.58 3.05 9.59
N HIS A 572 29.15 3.83 10.60
CA HIS A 572 30.01 4.24 11.71
C HIS A 572 30.31 3.10 12.71
N PHE A 573 29.47 2.07 12.76
CA PHE A 573 29.65 0.94 13.67
C PHE A 573 30.28 -0.26 12.97
N PRO A 574 31.40 -0.81 13.49
CA PRO A 574 32.16 -1.86 12.80
C PRO A 574 31.33 -3.12 12.46
N LEU A 575 30.46 -3.55 13.38
CA LEU A 575 29.64 -4.76 13.18
C LEU A 575 28.61 -4.61 12.07
N THR A 576 27.88 -3.51 12.07
CA THR A 576 26.85 -3.22 11.05
C THR A 576 27.48 -2.86 9.72
N ALA A 577 28.60 -2.14 9.73
CA ALA A 577 29.38 -1.86 8.54
C ALA A 577 29.93 -3.13 7.88
N GLU A 578 30.42 -4.10 8.66
CA GLU A 578 30.88 -5.39 8.13
C GLU A 578 29.73 -6.21 7.54
N SER A 579 28.57 -6.22 8.18
CA SER A 579 27.38 -6.89 7.65
C SER A 579 26.93 -6.30 6.31
N LEU A 580 26.87 -4.97 6.20
CA LEU A 580 26.57 -4.30 4.93
C LEU A 580 27.62 -4.57 3.87
N LYS A 581 28.91 -4.51 4.23
CA LYS A 581 30.02 -4.78 3.32
C LYS A 581 30.00 -6.18 2.74
N ASN A 582 29.66 -7.18 3.54
CA ASN A 582 29.58 -8.57 3.07
C ASN A 582 28.41 -8.83 2.11
N SER A 583 27.44 -7.96 2.11
CA SER A 583 26.20 -8.09 1.31
C SER A 583 26.21 -7.25 0.03
N ILE A 584 27.11 -6.26 -0.05
CA ILE A 584 27.24 -5.33 -1.18
C ILE A 584 28.47 -5.74 -2.01
N SER A 585 28.48 -5.42 -3.29
CA SER A 585 29.65 -5.73 -4.15
C SER A 585 30.93 -5.03 -3.66
N THR A 586 32.07 -5.70 -3.80
CA THR A 586 33.39 -5.20 -3.28
C THR A 586 33.75 -3.81 -3.81
N PHE A 587 33.36 -3.50 -5.04
CA PHE A 587 33.58 -2.17 -5.64
C PHE A 587 32.81 -1.07 -4.91
N ASN A 588 31.56 -1.33 -4.60
CA ASN A 588 30.70 -0.36 -3.92
C ASN A 588 31.05 -0.22 -2.45
N VAL A 589 31.65 -1.24 -1.83
CA VAL A 589 32.16 -1.19 -0.45
C VAL A 589 33.27 -0.15 -0.29
N GLU A 590 34.23 -0.09 -1.22
CA GLU A 590 35.28 0.92 -1.18
C GLU A 590 34.71 2.33 -1.33
N THR A 591 33.70 2.48 -2.18
CA THR A 591 32.99 3.75 -2.37
C THR A 591 32.23 4.16 -1.10
N LEU A 592 31.51 3.23 -0.45
CA LEU A 592 30.83 3.48 0.81
C LEU A 592 31.81 3.78 1.95
N GLN A 593 33.02 3.21 1.94
CA GLN A 593 34.06 3.55 2.93
C GLN A 593 34.62 4.95 2.78
N GLN A 594 34.78 5.41 1.53
CA GLN A 594 35.15 6.81 1.26
C GLN A 594 34.07 7.77 1.66
N VAL A 595 32.87 7.26 1.82
CA VAL A 595 31.61 7.89 2.13
C VAL A 595 31.29 7.89 3.64
N VAL A 596 32.16 7.32 4.50
CA VAL A 596 32.04 7.48 5.97
C VAL A 596 32.07 8.96 6.40
N ASP A 597 32.64 9.84 5.56
CA ASP A 597 32.47 11.30 5.70
C ASP A 597 31.12 11.80 5.17
N LEU A 598 30.15 10.88 4.98
CA LEU A 598 28.87 11.06 4.27
C LEU A 598 27.84 11.92 4.96
N ASN A 599 28.07 12.46 6.12
CA ASN A 599 27.22 13.51 6.70
C ASN A 599 27.04 14.75 5.78
N LEU A 600 27.67 14.72 4.61
CA LEU A 600 27.68 15.80 3.62
C LEU A 600 26.84 15.48 2.37
N TYR A 601 26.35 14.25 2.18
CA TYR A 601 25.61 13.86 0.97
C TYR A 601 24.13 13.80 1.27
N ASP A 602 23.35 14.47 0.44
CA ASP A 602 21.89 14.43 0.44
C ASP A 602 21.43 13.59 -0.77
N PHE A 603 20.70 12.52 -0.51
CA PHE A 603 20.16 11.65 -1.54
C PHE A 603 18.66 11.88 -1.72
N GLY A 604 18.29 12.28 -2.94
CA GLY A 604 16.89 12.18 -3.36
C GLY A 604 16.60 10.74 -3.79
N ILE A 605 15.68 10.07 -3.09
CA ILE A 605 15.26 8.72 -3.41
C ILE A 605 14.02 8.76 -4.30
N PHE A 606 14.04 7.95 -5.36
CA PHE A 606 12.94 7.86 -6.32
C PHE A 606 12.60 6.40 -6.60
N LEU A 607 11.32 6.13 -6.85
CA LEU A 607 10.88 4.82 -7.31
C LEU A 607 10.64 4.87 -8.82
N GLU A 608 11.43 4.12 -9.56
CA GLU A 608 11.21 3.89 -10.98
C GLU A 608 10.29 2.68 -11.16
N LEU A 609 9.11 2.92 -11.71
CA LEU A 609 8.13 1.87 -11.96
C LEU A 609 8.47 1.17 -13.28
N GLU A 610 8.43 -0.15 -13.26
CA GLU A 610 8.47 -0.91 -14.51
C GLU A 610 7.24 -0.59 -15.37
N PRO A 611 7.44 -0.43 -16.70
CA PRO A 611 6.36 -0.17 -17.64
C PRO A 611 5.36 -1.34 -17.69
N ASP A 612 4.12 -1.03 -18.04
CA ASP A 612 3.08 -2.05 -18.22
C ASP A 612 3.39 -2.92 -19.46
N GLU A 613 2.89 -4.16 -19.45
CA GLU A 613 3.13 -5.11 -20.55
C GLU A 613 2.67 -4.58 -21.93
N GLU A 614 1.62 -3.76 -21.97
CA GLU A 614 1.17 -3.11 -23.21
C GLU A 614 2.18 -2.08 -23.71
N GLU A 615 2.74 -1.31 -22.81
CA GLU A 615 3.78 -0.33 -23.12
C GLU A 615 5.07 -1.01 -23.58
N LYS A 616 5.44 -2.13 -22.93
CA LYS A 616 6.56 -2.98 -23.40
C LYS A 616 6.32 -3.56 -24.79
N GLN A 617 5.10 -4.05 -25.05
CA GLN A 617 4.72 -4.55 -26.38
C GLN A 617 4.77 -3.48 -27.46
N LEU A 618 4.31 -2.26 -27.16
CA LEU A 618 4.40 -1.12 -28.09
C LEU A 618 5.85 -0.75 -28.39
N LEU A 619 6.70 -0.71 -27.36
CA LEU A 619 8.13 -0.48 -27.54
C LEU A 619 8.76 -1.58 -28.41
N GLU A 620 8.46 -2.86 -28.11
CA GLU A 620 8.97 -3.99 -28.88
C GLU A 620 8.53 -3.96 -30.35
N GLN A 621 7.26 -3.60 -30.64
CA GLN A 621 6.80 -3.39 -32.01
C GLN A 621 7.57 -2.26 -32.71
N ASN A 622 7.83 -1.16 -32.01
CA ASN A 622 8.61 -0.05 -32.53
C ASN A 622 10.08 -0.46 -32.81
N ILE A 623 10.70 -1.24 -31.92
CA ILE A 623 12.03 -1.80 -32.10
C ILE A 623 12.06 -2.74 -33.31
N GLN A 624 11.09 -3.64 -33.45
CA GLN A 624 11.01 -4.56 -34.59
C GLN A 624 10.85 -3.83 -35.92
N ILE A 625 9.99 -2.82 -35.98
CA ILE A 625 9.83 -1.97 -37.18
C ILE A 625 11.16 -1.26 -37.48
N ALA A 626 11.86 -0.74 -36.48
CA ALA A 626 13.13 -0.06 -36.68
C ALA A 626 14.24 -1.00 -37.14
N LEU A 627 14.29 -2.24 -36.64
CA LEU A 627 15.20 -3.30 -37.11
C LEU A 627 14.88 -3.71 -38.54
N GLN A 628 13.63 -3.93 -38.90
CA GLN A 628 13.22 -4.32 -40.23
C GLN A 628 13.46 -3.22 -41.28
N SER A 629 13.34 -1.96 -40.86
CA SER A 629 13.65 -0.81 -41.73
C SER A 629 15.17 -0.53 -41.83
N GLY A 630 16.02 -1.27 -41.10
CA GLY A 630 17.46 -1.03 -41.04
C GLY A 630 17.86 0.25 -40.30
N GLY A 631 16.91 0.86 -39.56
CA GLY A 631 17.12 2.11 -38.83
C GLY A 631 17.90 1.97 -37.54
N ILE A 632 18.07 0.76 -37.01
CA ILE A 632 18.89 0.43 -35.82
C ILE A 632 19.60 -0.91 -36.02
N ASP A 633 20.67 -1.14 -35.29
CA ASP A 633 21.39 -2.43 -35.27
C ASP A 633 20.89 -3.32 -34.15
N LEU A 634 21.30 -4.60 -34.15
CA LEU A 634 20.86 -5.57 -33.14
C LEU A 634 21.37 -5.19 -31.75
N ASP A 635 22.56 -4.65 -31.63
CA ASP A 635 23.17 -4.21 -30.40
C ASP A 635 22.39 -3.03 -29.81
N ASP A 636 22.02 -2.05 -30.63
CA ASP A 636 21.14 -0.94 -30.24
C ASP A 636 19.78 -1.43 -29.73
N ALA A 637 19.21 -2.44 -30.37
CA ALA A 637 17.94 -3.03 -29.95
C ALA A 637 18.04 -3.74 -28.58
N ILE A 638 19.19 -4.36 -28.29
CA ILE A 638 19.45 -4.97 -26.97
C ILE A 638 19.56 -3.89 -25.90
N ASP A 639 20.33 -2.82 -26.18
CA ASP A 639 20.49 -1.70 -25.24
C ASP A 639 19.14 -1.02 -24.91
N ILE A 640 18.32 -0.78 -25.94
CA ILE A 640 17.00 -0.17 -25.78
C ILE A 640 16.07 -1.05 -24.91
N ARG A 641 16.15 -2.38 -25.06
CA ARG A 641 15.35 -3.32 -24.25
C ARG A 641 15.75 -3.34 -22.78
N GLN A 642 17.01 -3.00 -22.46
CA GLN A 642 17.48 -2.94 -21.08
C GLN A 642 16.99 -1.68 -20.34
N VAL A 643 16.62 -0.64 -21.09
CA VAL A 643 16.12 0.61 -20.50
C VAL A 643 14.70 0.43 -20.00
N LYS A 644 14.51 0.47 -18.67
CA LYS A 644 13.21 0.34 -18.03
C LYS A 644 12.29 1.56 -18.26
N ASN A 645 12.86 2.75 -18.41
CA ASN A 645 12.12 3.96 -18.67
C ASN A 645 11.74 4.09 -20.16
N LEU A 646 10.47 3.89 -20.46
CA LEU A 646 9.95 3.91 -21.85
C LEU A 646 10.14 5.22 -22.58
N LYS A 647 10.09 6.37 -21.86
CA LYS A 647 10.34 7.66 -22.49
C LYS A 647 11.79 7.75 -22.97
N LEU A 648 12.72 7.32 -22.13
CA LEU A 648 14.13 7.25 -22.49
C LEU A 648 14.42 6.21 -23.57
N ALA A 649 13.82 5.02 -23.50
CA ALA A 649 13.93 3.98 -24.51
C ALA A 649 13.43 4.46 -25.89
N ASN A 650 12.28 5.15 -25.93
CA ASN A 650 11.76 5.73 -27.16
C ASN A 650 12.62 6.89 -27.68
N GLN A 651 13.19 7.69 -26.81
CA GLN A 651 14.11 8.78 -27.17
C GLN A 651 15.41 8.20 -27.76
N MET A 652 15.98 7.18 -27.13
CA MET A 652 17.13 6.43 -27.61
C MET A 652 16.87 5.81 -28.99
N LEU A 653 15.70 5.20 -29.18
CA LEU A 653 15.27 4.65 -30.46
C LEU A 653 15.19 5.73 -31.57
N LYS A 654 14.63 6.89 -31.26
CA LYS A 654 14.56 8.02 -32.22
C LYS A 654 15.93 8.52 -32.59
N GLN A 655 16.81 8.66 -31.62
CA GLN A 655 18.16 9.16 -31.81
C GLN A 655 19.01 8.21 -32.63
N LYS A 656 19.04 6.92 -32.30
CA LYS A 656 19.80 5.90 -33.06
C LYS A 656 19.33 5.85 -34.51
N ARG A 657 18.05 6.01 -34.79
CA ARG A 657 17.51 6.15 -36.17
C ARG A 657 18.02 7.43 -36.85
N ALA A 658 18.01 8.56 -36.15
CA ALA A 658 18.45 9.83 -36.73
C ALA A 658 19.96 9.81 -37.06
N THR A 659 20.80 9.22 -36.22
CA THR A 659 22.23 9.06 -36.44
C THR A 659 22.50 8.20 -37.68
N LYS A 660 21.75 7.11 -37.88
CA LYS A 660 21.90 6.22 -39.04
C LYS A 660 21.41 6.84 -40.34
N ASP A 661 20.29 7.56 -40.30
CA ASP A 661 19.75 8.34 -41.44
C ASP A 661 20.68 9.51 -41.82
N GLY A 662 21.35 10.14 -40.85
CA GLY A 662 22.36 11.19 -41.05
C GLY A 662 23.64 10.69 -41.69
N GLY A 663 24.11 9.49 -41.30
CA GLY A 663 25.34 8.86 -41.85
C GLY A 663 25.21 8.41 -43.33
N PHE A 664 23.97 8.22 -43.82
CA PHE A 664 23.74 7.83 -45.21
C PHE A 664 23.74 9.01 -46.19
N LYS A 665 23.71 10.25 -45.72
CA LYS A 665 23.68 11.47 -46.58
C LYS A 665 25.07 12.01 -46.97
N MET A 666 26.15 11.46 -46.46
CA MET A 666 27.50 11.95 -46.78
C MET A 666 28.29 11.07 -47.79
N GLY A 667 27.66 10.14 -48.48
CA GLY A 667 28.36 9.24 -49.42
C GLY A 667 27.63 8.99 -50.71
N SER A 668 27.27 10.02 -51.51
CA SER A 668 27.20 9.91 -52.98
C SER A 668 26.86 11.25 -53.63
N HIS A 669 27.88 12.04 -53.93
CA HIS A 669 27.83 12.96 -55.06
C HIS A 669 28.15 12.14 -56.32
N SER A 670 27.18 11.69 -57.07
CA SER A 670 27.27 11.46 -58.47
C SER A 670 26.06 12.08 -59.14
N ASN A 671 26.38 12.99 -60.08
CA ASN A 671 25.49 13.65 -61.00
C ASN A 671 24.44 12.70 -61.58
N ASN A 672 23.16 13.10 -61.50
CA ASN A 672 22.25 13.04 -62.65
C ASN A 672 20.94 13.79 -62.36
N GLU A 673 20.41 14.33 -63.41
CA GLU A 673 19.36 15.30 -63.64
C GLU A 673 17.96 15.05 -63.00
N PRO A 674 17.09 16.05 -63.02
CA PRO A 674 15.88 16.06 -62.20
C PRO A 674 14.71 15.32 -62.86
N HIS A 675 14.12 14.37 -62.21
CA HIS A 675 12.79 13.86 -62.55
C HIS A 675 11.72 14.44 -61.61
N ASN A 676 10.81 15.16 -62.27
CA ASN A 676 9.52 15.63 -61.79
C ASN A 676 8.78 14.60 -60.94
N HIS A 677 8.46 14.94 -59.71
CA HIS A 677 7.36 14.30 -58.99
C HIS A 677 6.34 15.36 -58.57
N SER A 678 5.12 15.14 -59.03
CA SER A 678 3.90 15.87 -58.77
C SER A 678 3.59 15.98 -57.27
N PRO A 679 2.97 17.10 -56.82
CA PRO A 679 2.65 17.31 -55.42
C PRO A 679 1.49 16.41 -54.95
N LEU A 680 1.63 15.88 -53.76
CA LEU A 680 0.60 15.15 -53.00
C LEU A 680 -0.65 16.02 -52.83
N SER A 681 -1.81 15.41 -53.04
CA SER A 681 -3.14 16.04 -52.98
C SER A 681 -3.46 16.57 -51.55
N ASP A 682 -4.20 17.66 -51.51
CA ASP A 682 -4.59 18.40 -50.30
C ASP A 682 -5.42 17.59 -49.28
N GLU A 683 -5.93 16.42 -49.64
CA GLU A 683 -6.66 15.53 -48.73
C GLU A 683 -5.78 14.74 -47.75
N GLN A 684 -4.46 14.65 -47.98
CA GLN A 684 -3.54 13.98 -47.07
C GLN A 684 -2.91 14.92 -46.05
N LYS A 685 -2.91 16.23 -46.30
CA LYS A 685 -2.44 17.24 -45.35
C LYS A 685 -3.43 17.50 -44.24
N THR A 686 -4.71 17.41 -44.49
CA THR A 686 -5.76 17.66 -43.49
C THR A 686 -5.92 16.57 -42.46
N LYS A 687 -5.40 15.35 -42.70
CA LYS A 687 -5.39 14.26 -41.68
C LYS A 687 -4.22 14.31 -40.72
N PHE A 688 -3.16 15.08 -41.00
CA PHE A 688 -2.00 15.23 -40.10
C PHE A 688 -2.12 16.43 -39.16
N GLU A 689 -2.92 17.42 -39.53
CA GLU A 689 -3.08 18.62 -38.67
C GLU A 689 -4.21 18.52 -37.64
N SER A 690 -5.09 17.51 -37.73
CA SER A 690 -6.19 17.34 -36.76
C SER A 690 -5.79 16.61 -35.47
N ASN A 691 -4.54 16.18 -35.32
CA ASN A 691 -4.05 15.48 -34.11
C ASN A 691 -3.06 16.30 -33.28
N GLN A 692 -2.91 17.58 -33.54
CA GLN A 692 -2.08 18.49 -32.74
C GLN A 692 -2.84 19.75 -32.34
N THR A 693 -3.85 19.62 -31.50
CA THR A 693 -4.32 20.76 -30.68
C THR A 693 -5.09 20.18 -29.50
N GLU A 694 -4.47 20.17 -28.33
CA GLU A 694 -4.91 20.92 -27.15
C GLU A 694 -3.94 20.71 -25.99
N PRO A 695 -3.38 21.77 -25.43
CA PRO A 695 -2.67 21.71 -24.15
C PRO A 695 -3.69 21.88 -23.04
N ASN A 696 -3.91 20.86 -22.24
CA ASN A 696 -4.66 21.00 -21.00
C ASN A 696 -3.79 21.69 -19.94
N VAL A 697 -4.09 22.97 -19.74
CA VAL A 697 -3.81 23.71 -18.52
C VAL A 697 -4.78 23.22 -17.44
N PHE A 698 -4.26 22.70 -16.35
CA PHE A 698 -4.98 22.65 -15.08
C PHE A 698 -4.08 23.21 -14.01
N GLU A 699 -4.37 24.47 -13.65
CA GLU A 699 -4.13 25.06 -12.34
C GLU A 699 -5.13 24.50 -11.33
N TYR A 700 -4.65 24.35 -10.13
CA TYR A 700 -5.17 23.99 -8.82
C TYR A 700 -4.82 22.60 -8.34
#